data_80d25fbde075c3e5ef616abdabc172c3
#
_entry.id   80d25fbde075c3e5ef616abdabc172c3
#
_cell.length_a   1.000
_cell.length_b   1.000
_cell.length_c   1.000
_cell.angle_alpha   90.00
_cell.angle_beta   90.00
_cell.angle_gamma   90.00
#
_symmetry.space_group_name_H-M   'P 1'
#
loop_
_entity.id
_entity.type
_entity.pdbx_description
1 polymer ?
#
loop_
_entity_poly.entity_id
_entity_poly.type
_entity_poly.pdbx_seq_one_letter_code
_entity_poly.pdbx_strand_id
1 'polypeptide(L)'
;MAALPAASRASSQRFKTLQTLAVPLAVVAVVVMLVIPLPSFVLDLLITTNITASVLVLLTAMQVRRPLEFSVFPTLILVMTVFRLALNVSATRLVLLHAYAGVVIQSFGHFVVGGSILVGLVVFLILIIIQFVVITNGAGRVAEVAARFTLDAMPGKQIAVDQDLNSNLITQDQARARRREIADEADFYGAMDGASKFVRGDAIAAIVITGVNLLGGLAVGVLQHHDSVSTAADTYSLLSVGDGLVSQIPALLMSLSTGIVVTRAAGEDDLSTNLIGQLSRYRRGVRVTALVMAALAIIPGLPKLPFLVVGGGLFLLGSRLPADPVAEEAPEEPASETPAMETPAQLAQQAAIMPLELELGTDLVDLVDRARGGDLLERVKALRRNIARELGIVIPPVHARDNERLGVNEYAIRIHGVEVARGSAPRGVLLAVGNGIEHLPGEETRDPAFGGPAKWIASELRYRAAVAGATVVDRSAIVTTHLSEVVRRHAGELLARQDVRVLLDSVKQDHPAALEEMTSAGLSLGAVQGVLRGLLDEGIPVRDLVRILEAITDQAAISKDPDSLLEAARIALGPSIASMEANAGVISAITLDPSLEQQLVSSLQVGERGRFVVAPPDELEHLVTSVETMASASEAAGKRPVLVCSSRLRPALRRLLRSRLPRLDVIGAAEISSHVLVETIGVVRRAQPAAV
;
A
#
# COMPACT_ATOMS: atom_id res chain seq x y z
N MET A 1 -3.70 -52.91 47.57
CA MET A 1 -3.95 -51.57 46.97
C MET A 1 -4.19 -50.58 48.10
N ALA A 2 -3.17 -49.84 48.48
CA ALA A 2 -3.22 -48.91 49.61
C ALA A 2 -3.78 -47.55 49.15
N ALA A 3 -4.81 -47.08 49.81
CA ALA A 3 -5.42 -45.76 49.59
C ALA A 3 -4.43 -44.67 50.03
N LEU A 4 -4.04 -43.79 49.10
CA LEU A 4 -3.28 -42.59 49.41
C LEU A 4 -4.09 -41.66 50.29
N PRO A 5 -3.45 -41.00 51.28
CA PRO A 5 -4.18 -40.27 52.34
C PRO A 5 -4.87 -39.02 51.82
N ALA A 6 -6.08 -38.80 52.32
CA ALA A 6 -6.99 -37.66 52.02
C ALA A 6 -6.37 -36.26 52.27
N ALA A 7 -5.26 -36.18 52.99
CA ALA A 7 -4.54 -34.93 53.26
C ALA A 7 -3.89 -34.27 52.03
N SER A 8 -3.46 -35.03 51.02
CA SER A 8 -2.83 -34.48 49.81
C SER A 8 -3.86 -33.84 48.86
N ARG A 9 -5.09 -34.32 48.85
CA ARG A 9 -6.20 -33.72 48.06
C ARG A 9 -6.70 -32.41 48.62
N ALA A 10 -6.75 -32.30 49.97
CA ALA A 10 -7.17 -31.07 50.63
C ALA A 10 -6.12 -29.89 50.48
N SER A 11 -4.82 -30.23 50.47
CA SER A 11 -3.76 -29.21 50.20
C SER A 11 -3.77 -28.75 48.74
N SER A 12 -4.01 -29.64 47.77
CA SER A 12 -4.11 -29.31 46.35
C SER A 12 -5.37 -28.45 46.06
N GLN A 13 -6.50 -28.71 46.68
CA GLN A 13 -7.71 -27.89 46.52
C GLN A 13 -7.55 -26.49 47.16
N ARG A 14 -6.96 -26.38 48.36
CA ARG A 14 -6.65 -25.08 48.98
C ARG A 14 -5.65 -24.26 48.18
N PHE A 15 -4.67 -24.88 47.57
CA PHE A 15 -3.70 -24.23 46.66
C PHE A 15 -4.36 -23.68 45.41
N LYS A 16 -5.27 -24.43 44.79
CA LYS A 16 -6.08 -23.98 43.62
C LYS A 16 -7.01 -22.83 43.98
N THR A 17 -7.66 -22.89 45.14
CA THR A 17 -8.56 -21.81 45.63
C THR A 17 -7.79 -20.56 45.95
N LEU A 18 -6.57 -20.67 46.53
CA LEU A 18 -5.66 -19.55 46.77
C LEU A 18 -5.18 -18.91 45.45
N GLN A 19 -4.89 -19.71 44.41
CA GLN A 19 -4.50 -19.21 43.09
C GLN A 19 -5.63 -18.45 42.39
N THR A 20 -6.87 -18.93 42.50
CA THR A 20 -8.04 -18.23 41.89
C THR A 20 -8.39 -16.93 42.59
N LEU A 21 -8.08 -16.78 43.92
CA LEU A 21 -8.33 -15.56 44.68
C LEU A 21 -7.15 -14.58 44.63
N ALA A 22 -5.97 -15.02 44.23
CA ALA A 22 -4.74 -14.19 44.28
C ALA A 22 -4.87 -12.95 43.36
N VAL A 23 -5.37 -13.10 42.15
CA VAL A 23 -5.51 -11.97 41.20
C VAL A 23 -6.57 -10.95 41.65
N PRO A 24 -7.79 -11.34 42.03
CA PRO A 24 -8.75 -10.38 42.58
C PRO A 24 -8.24 -9.66 43.85
N LEU A 25 -7.59 -10.39 44.75
CA LEU A 25 -7.01 -9.79 45.96
C LEU A 25 -5.88 -8.82 45.62
N ALA A 26 -5.02 -9.11 44.66
CA ALA A 26 -3.99 -8.22 44.19
C ALA A 26 -4.58 -6.91 43.63
N VAL A 27 -5.61 -6.99 42.81
CA VAL A 27 -6.30 -5.79 42.27
C VAL A 27 -6.92 -4.96 43.41
N VAL A 28 -7.59 -5.58 44.37
CA VAL A 28 -8.13 -4.87 45.53
C VAL A 28 -7.01 -4.24 46.36
N ALA A 29 -5.91 -4.95 46.58
CA ALA A 29 -4.75 -4.41 47.31
C ALA A 29 -4.17 -3.17 46.62
N VAL A 30 -4.07 -3.16 45.28
CA VAL A 30 -3.62 -2.01 44.51
C VAL A 30 -4.56 -0.81 44.70
N VAL A 31 -5.87 -1.00 44.72
CA VAL A 31 -6.83 0.09 44.98
C VAL A 31 -6.72 0.59 46.41
N VAL A 32 -6.49 -0.28 47.37
CA VAL A 32 -6.27 0.08 48.78
C VAL A 32 -4.99 0.91 48.95
N MET A 33 -3.94 0.60 48.22
CA MET A 33 -2.67 1.36 48.21
C MET A 33 -2.81 2.82 47.76
N LEU A 34 -3.80 3.13 46.90
CA LEU A 34 -4.10 4.52 46.51
C LEU A 34 -4.60 5.38 47.71
N VAL A 35 -5.24 4.74 48.70
CA VAL A 35 -5.89 5.43 49.82
C VAL A 35 -5.03 5.38 51.11
N ILE A 36 -4.43 4.23 51.41
CA ILE A 36 -3.70 4.00 52.65
C ILE A 36 -2.22 4.38 52.47
N PRO A 37 -1.64 5.20 53.35
CA PRO A 37 -0.21 5.53 53.31
C PRO A 37 0.64 4.28 53.58
N LEU A 38 1.61 4.01 52.72
CA LEU A 38 2.54 2.91 52.87
C LEU A 38 3.80 3.34 53.63
N PRO A 39 4.38 2.49 54.49
CA PRO A 39 5.73 2.70 55.00
C PRO A 39 6.76 2.66 53.85
N SER A 40 7.83 3.47 53.94
CA SER A 40 8.87 3.56 52.89
C SER A 40 9.50 2.22 52.51
N PHE A 41 9.74 1.33 53.50
CA PHE A 41 10.26 -0.03 53.25
C PHE A 41 9.32 -0.87 52.37
N VAL A 42 8.00 -0.79 52.60
CA VAL A 42 7.01 -1.50 51.78
C VAL A 42 6.97 -0.93 50.37
N LEU A 43 7.08 0.39 50.24
CA LEU A 43 7.15 1.06 48.94
C LEU A 43 8.39 0.60 48.18
N ASP A 44 9.59 0.57 48.80
CA ASP A 44 10.81 0.06 48.18
C ASP A 44 10.69 -1.38 47.65
N LEU A 45 10.08 -2.26 48.47
CA LEU A 45 9.83 -3.65 48.10
C LEU A 45 8.89 -3.75 46.87
N LEU A 46 7.80 -2.99 46.87
CA LEU A 46 6.80 -3.00 45.78
C LEU A 46 7.35 -2.38 44.52
N ILE A 47 8.14 -1.32 44.59
CA ILE A 47 8.87 -0.73 43.46
C ILE A 47 9.80 -1.78 42.81
N THR A 48 10.62 -2.44 43.65
CA THR A 48 11.52 -3.50 43.19
C THR A 48 10.75 -4.64 42.53
N THR A 49 9.60 -5.03 43.09
CA THR A 49 8.70 -6.04 42.52
C THR A 49 8.16 -5.59 41.17
N ASN A 50 7.75 -4.33 41.02
CA ASN A 50 7.25 -3.77 39.75
C ASN A 50 8.32 -3.78 38.69
N ILE A 51 9.55 -3.38 38.97
CA ILE A 51 10.68 -3.44 38.04
C ILE A 51 10.95 -4.90 37.62
N THR A 52 11.02 -5.82 38.59
CA THR A 52 11.28 -7.23 38.36
C THR A 52 10.18 -7.86 37.48
N ALA A 53 8.92 -7.56 37.77
CA ALA A 53 7.81 -8.04 36.98
C ALA A 53 7.85 -7.51 35.53
N SER A 54 8.22 -6.24 35.35
CA SER A 54 8.34 -5.64 34.00
C SER A 54 9.49 -6.25 33.19
N VAL A 55 10.61 -6.58 33.84
CA VAL A 55 11.72 -7.32 33.20
C VAL A 55 11.27 -8.74 32.82
N LEU A 56 10.56 -9.43 33.70
CA LEU A 56 10.02 -10.77 33.43
C LEU A 56 9.07 -10.75 32.25
N VAL A 57 8.18 -9.75 32.17
CA VAL A 57 7.25 -9.58 31.06
C VAL A 57 7.99 -9.35 29.74
N LEU A 58 9.03 -8.50 29.75
CA LEU A 58 9.84 -8.27 28.55
C LEU A 58 10.54 -9.55 28.09
N LEU A 59 11.17 -10.28 29.00
CA LEU A 59 11.85 -11.53 28.66
C LEU A 59 10.86 -12.58 28.14
N THR A 60 9.66 -12.67 28.73
CA THR A 60 8.59 -13.54 28.23
C THR A 60 8.14 -13.12 26.83
N ALA A 61 7.92 -11.82 26.59
CA ALA A 61 7.53 -11.28 25.30
C ALA A 61 8.56 -11.60 24.19
N MET A 62 9.84 -11.65 24.52
CA MET A 62 10.91 -12.06 23.60
C MET A 62 10.88 -13.55 23.24
N GLN A 63 10.37 -14.42 24.14
CA GLN A 63 10.34 -15.88 23.94
C GLN A 63 9.04 -16.36 23.28
N VAL A 64 7.96 -15.60 23.33
CA VAL A 64 6.68 -15.94 22.71
C VAL A 64 6.84 -16.11 21.21
N ARG A 65 6.32 -17.17 20.61
CA ARG A 65 6.38 -17.44 19.17
C ARG A 65 5.18 -16.86 18.40
N ARG A 66 4.01 -16.90 19.00
CA ARG A 66 2.76 -16.35 18.45
C ARG A 66 2.11 -15.41 19.46
N PRO A 67 1.54 -14.27 19.04
CA PRO A 67 0.90 -13.33 19.97
C PRO A 67 -0.14 -13.98 20.89
N LEU A 68 -0.93 -14.94 20.39
CA LEU A 68 -1.96 -15.66 21.14
C LEU A 68 -1.41 -16.58 22.26
N GLU A 69 -0.16 -17.00 22.21
CA GLU A 69 0.47 -17.77 23.30
C GLU A 69 0.57 -16.95 24.58
N PHE A 70 0.52 -15.62 24.45
CA PHE A 70 0.52 -14.69 25.57
C PHE A 70 -0.80 -13.92 25.67
N SER A 71 -1.92 -14.61 25.54
CA SER A 71 -3.27 -14.03 25.51
C SER A 71 -3.62 -13.18 26.75
N VAL A 72 -2.99 -13.43 27.89
CA VAL A 72 -3.16 -12.67 29.14
C VAL A 72 -2.44 -11.31 29.10
N PHE A 73 -1.56 -11.05 28.12
CA PHE A 73 -0.70 -9.87 28.06
C PHE A 73 -1.46 -8.52 28.10
N PRO A 74 -2.57 -8.30 27.38
CA PRO A 74 -3.32 -7.04 27.47
C PRO A 74 -3.84 -6.77 28.88
N THR A 75 -4.36 -7.80 29.57
CA THR A 75 -4.84 -7.69 30.96
C THR A 75 -3.68 -7.42 31.92
N LEU A 76 -2.54 -8.05 31.70
CA LEU A 76 -1.34 -7.86 32.52
C LEU A 76 -0.83 -6.41 32.40
N ILE A 77 -0.84 -5.82 31.20
CA ILE A 77 -0.52 -4.41 30.98
C ILE A 77 -1.44 -3.52 31.84
N LEU A 78 -2.75 -3.73 31.83
CA LEU A 78 -3.70 -2.95 32.61
C LEU A 78 -3.42 -3.04 34.11
N VAL A 79 -3.23 -4.24 34.64
CA VAL A 79 -2.95 -4.47 36.07
C VAL A 79 -1.63 -3.80 36.48
N MET A 80 -0.57 -3.98 35.70
CA MET A 80 0.74 -3.39 35.95
C MET A 80 0.70 -1.86 35.87
N THR A 81 -0.08 -1.30 34.97
CA THR A 81 -0.27 0.15 34.86
C THR A 81 -0.98 0.72 36.06
N VAL A 82 -2.07 0.11 36.55
CA VAL A 82 -2.78 0.55 37.74
C VAL A 82 -1.91 0.39 39.01
N PHE A 83 -1.15 -0.72 39.07
CA PHE A 83 -0.20 -0.95 40.15
C PHE A 83 0.88 0.15 40.22
N ARG A 84 1.46 0.52 39.08
CA ARG A 84 2.44 1.61 38.97
C ARG A 84 1.85 2.97 39.38
N LEU A 85 0.64 3.29 38.90
CA LEU A 85 -0.05 4.52 39.36
C LEU A 85 -0.25 4.56 40.84
N ALA A 86 -0.60 3.44 41.48
CA ALA A 86 -0.75 3.37 42.95
C ALA A 86 0.58 3.58 43.66
N LEU A 87 1.68 3.04 43.13
CA LEU A 87 3.03 3.29 43.65
C LEU A 87 3.43 4.76 43.54
N ASN A 88 3.19 5.39 42.36
CA ASN A 88 3.52 6.81 42.15
C ASN A 88 2.75 7.72 43.13
N VAL A 89 1.44 7.45 43.33
CA VAL A 89 0.64 8.22 44.30
C VAL A 89 1.16 8.03 45.74
N SER A 90 1.54 6.79 46.10
CA SER A 90 2.10 6.50 47.43
C SER A 90 3.48 7.16 47.62
N ALA A 91 4.32 7.14 46.59
CA ALA A 91 5.63 7.82 46.59
C ALA A 91 5.45 9.33 46.71
N THR A 92 4.57 9.95 45.93
CA THR A 92 4.22 11.38 46.00
C THR A 92 3.85 11.79 47.42
N ARG A 93 2.99 11.00 48.07
CA ARG A 93 2.57 11.28 49.46
C ARG A 93 3.75 11.28 50.45
N LEU A 94 4.66 10.30 50.32
CA LEU A 94 5.84 10.22 51.17
C LEU A 94 6.82 11.37 50.88
N VAL A 95 7.05 11.70 49.61
CA VAL A 95 7.88 12.84 49.19
C VAL A 95 7.38 14.14 49.82
N LEU A 96 6.07 14.42 49.68
CA LEU A 96 5.49 15.68 50.14
C LEU A 96 5.38 15.76 51.65
N LEU A 97 5.07 14.66 52.38
CA LEU A 97 4.89 14.69 53.82
C LEU A 97 6.19 14.57 54.62
N HIS A 98 7.16 13.82 54.13
CA HIS A 98 8.34 13.45 54.89
C HIS A 98 9.67 13.88 54.24
N ALA A 99 9.64 14.50 53.05
CA ALA A 99 10.83 14.77 52.23
C ALA A 99 11.74 13.52 52.06
N TYR A 100 11.10 12.32 52.05
CA TYR A 100 11.77 11.03 51.95
C TYR A 100 10.77 9.98 51.41
N ALA A 101 11.14 9.24 50.41
CA ALA A 101 10.26 8.25 49.78
C ALA A 101 10.88 6.85 49.67
N GLY A 102 11.92 6.55 50.44
CA GLY A 102 12.61 5.25 50.43
C GLY A 102 14.00 5.31 49.80
N VAL A 103 14.75 4.22 50.03
CA VAL A 103 16.15 4.12 49.61
C VAL A 103 16.26 3.98 48.09
N VAL A 104 15.33 3.29 47.46
CA VAL A 104 15.34 3.07 46.01
C VAL A 104 15.21 4.40 45.25
N ILE A 105 14.19 5.20 45.57
CA ILE A 105 13.96 6.51 44.91
C ILE A 105 15.14 7.45 45.14
N GLN A 106 15.65 7.51 46.38
CA GLN A 106 16.80 8.36 46.70
C GLN A 106 18.06 7.93 45.95
N SER A 107 18.34 6.62 45.85
CA SER A 107 19.52 6.09 45.15
C SER A 107 19.47 6.39 43.66
N PHE A 108 18.30 6.22 42.99
CA PHE A 108 18.13 6.58 41.61
C PHE A 108 18.27 8.08 41.35
N GLY A 109 17.75 8.92 42.26
CA GLY A 109 17.94 10.36 42.24
C GLY A 109 19.41 10.74 42.26
N HIS A 110 20.16 10.24 43.24
CA HIS A 110 21.62 10.48 43.34
C HIS A 110 22.40 9.98 42.14
N PHE A 111 22.04 8.80 41.58
CA PHE A 111 22.71 8.21 40.42
C PHE A 111 22.64 9.14 39.20
N VAL A 112 21.49 9.77 38.93
CA VAL A 112 21.31 10.60 37.74
C VAL A 112 21.73 12.04 37.96
N VAL A 113 21.50 12.58 39.16
CA VAL A 113 21.90 13.95 39.48
C VAL A 113 23.43 14.11 39.50
N GLY A 114 24.19 13.07 39.90
CA GLY A 114 25.65 13.00 39.72
C GLY A 114 26.45 14.21 40.27
N GLY A 115 25.91 14.92 41.29
CA GLY A 115 26.52 16.11 41.88
C GLY A 115 26.07 17.45 41.31
N SER A 116 25.26 17.48 40.25
CA SER A 116 24.66 18.71 39.69
C SER A 116 23.18 18.51 39.40
N ILE A 117 22.32 19.10 40.20
CA ILE A 117 20.86 19.02 40.09
C ILE A 117 20.37 19.54 38.73
N LEU A 118 20.97 20.64 38.25
CA LEU A 118 20.62 21.21 36.95
C LEU A 118 20.87 20.21 35.79
N VAL A 119 22.02 19.54 35.81
CA VAL A 119 22.36 18.51 34.80
C VAL A 119 21.42 17.32 34.94
N GLY A 120 21.16 16.83 36.15
CA GLY A 120 20.22 15.74 36.42
C GLY A 120 18.82 16.05 35.93
N LEU A 121 18.32 17.27 36.14
CA LEU A 121 16.99 17.69 35.67
C LEU A 121 16.92 17.73 34.13
N VAL A 122 17.96 18.26 33.47
CA VAL A 122 18.02 18.29 31.98
C VAL A 122 18.04 16.87 31.40
N VAL A 123 18.88 15.98 31.94
CA VAL A 123 18.92 14.56 31.49
C VAL A 123 17.59 13.88 31.73
N PHE A 124 16.98 14.10 32.88
CA PHE A 124 15.67 13.56 33.21
C PHE A 124 14.58 14.05 32.25
N LEU A 125 14.57 15.34 31.89
CA LEU A 125 13.62 15.90 30.91
C LEU A 125 13.79 15.27 29.54
N ILE A 126 15.04 15.08 29.09
CA ILE A 126 15.32 14.40 27.82
C ILE A 126 14.79 12.96 27.86
N LEU A 127 14.99 12.23 28.95
CA LEU A 127 14.48 10.87 29.12
C LEU A 127 12.95 10.81 29.09
N ILE A 128 12.25 11.76 29.73
CA ILE A 128 10.79 11.89 29.65
C ILE A 128 10.33 12.08 28.21
N ILE A 129 10.96 13.01 27.47
CA ILE A 129 10.60 13.30 26.09
C ILE A 129 10.77 12.05 25.22
N ILE A 130 11.91 11.37 25.32
CA ILE A 130 12.17 10.13 24.56
C ILE A 130 11.13 9.06 24.91
N GLN A 131 10.88 8.83 26.18
CA GLN A 131 9.91 7.84 26.63
C GLN A 131 8.51 8.12 26.10
N PHE A 132 8.03 9.35 26.24
CA PHE A 132 6.67 9.70 25.87
C PHE A 132 6.51 9.82 24.35
N VAL A 133 7.35 10.62 23.68
CA VAL A 133 7.19 10.95 22.26
C VAL A 133 7.60 9.78 21.35
N VAL A 134 8.72 9.13 21.67
CA VAL A 134 9.27 8.10 20.80
C VAL A 134 8.75 6.72 21.17
N ILE A 135 8.91 6.30 22.41
CA ILE A 135 8.67 4.90 22.80
C ILE A 135 7.18 4.64 23.04
N THR A 136 6.52 5.38 23.93
CA THR A 136 5.12 5.12 24.27
C THR A 136 4.17 5.40 23.12
N ASN A 137 4.31 6.54 22.44
CA ASN A 137 3.50 6.86 21.27
C ASN A 137 3.82 5.93 20.09
N GLY A 138 5.11 5.56 19.89
CA GLY A 138 5.53 4.64 18.85
C GLY A 138 4.93 3.26 19.03
N ALA A 139 5.09 2.64 20.22
CA ALA A 139 4.54 1.32 20.53
C ALA A 139 3.00 1.30 20.44
N GLY A 140 2.33 2.35 20.95
CA GLY A 140 0.87 2.48 20.84
C GLY A 140 0.37 2.56 19.42
N ARG A 141 1.07 3.32 18.54
CA ARG A 141 0.70 3.42 17.12
C ARG A 141 0.89 2.11 16.36
N VAL A 142 1.96 1.37 16.67
CA VAL A 142 2.18 0.04 16.11
C VAL A 142 1.06 -0.92 16.51
N ALA A 143 0.66 -0.92 17.80
CA ALA A 143 -0.44 -1.75 18.29
C ALA A 143 -1.78 -1.40 17.62
N GLU A 144 -2.11 -0.13 17.48
CA GLU A 144 -3.31 0.36 16.81
C GLU A 144 -3.38 -0.08 15.34
N VAL A 145 -2.27 0.10 14.60
CA VAL A 145 -2.20 -0.26 13.18
C VAL A 145 -2.29 -1.77 12.99
N ALA A 146 -1.58 -2.56 13.80
CA ALA A 146 -1.63 -4.02 13.74
C ALA A 146 -3.03 -4.55 14.08
N ALA A 147 -3.68 -4.03 15.12
CA ALA A 147 -5.05 -4.39 15.48
C ALA A 147 -6.01 -4.11 14.32
N ARG A 148 -5.91 -2.94 13.69
CA ARG A 148 -6.74 -2.56 12.56
C ARG A 148 -6.57 -3.51 11.38
N PHE A 149 -5.33 -3.82 10.97
CA PHE A 149 -5.10 -4.73 9.84
C PHE A 149 -5.58 -6.15 10.13
N THR A 150 -5.41 -6.65 11.36
CA THR A 150 -5.89 -7.99 11.74
C THR A 150 -7.41 -8.05 11.73
N LEU A 151 -8.10 -7.03 12.25
CA LEU A 151 -9.56 -6.95 12.24
C LEU A 151 -10.11 -6.80 10.82
N ASP A 152 -9.48 -5.97 9.97
CA ASP A 152 -9.88 -5.81 8.57
C ASP A 152 -9.67 -7.10 7.74
N ALA A 153 -8.69 -7.93 8.08
CA ALA A 153 -8.43 -9.21 7.42
C ALA A 153 -9.35 -10.36 7.90
N MET A 154 -10.03 -10.21 9.04
CA MET A 154 -10.84 -11.27 9.65
C MET A 154 -11.94 -11.83 8.73
N PRO A 155 -12.75 -11.02 8.03
CA PRO A 155 -13.76 -11.54 7.11
C PRO A 155 -13.16 -12.40 6.00
N GLY A 156 -12.00 -12.00 5.47
CA GLY A 156 -11.28 -12.77 4.45
C GLY A 156 -10.79 -14.13 4.97
N LYS A 157 -10.24 -14.17 6.20
CA LYS A 157 -9.82 -15.42 6.85
C LYS A 157 -11.04 -16.34 7.10
N GLN A 158 -12.18 -15.81 7.51
CA GLN A 158 -13.41 -16.60 7.73
C GLN A 158 -13.95 -17.18 6.42
N ILE A 159 -13.99 -16.40 5.34
CA ILE A 159 -14.40 -16.87 4.00
C ILE A 159 -13.47 -17.99 3.52
N ALA A 160 -12.16 -17.87 3.74
CA ALA A 160 -11.20 -18.91 3.39
C ALA A 160 -11.47 -20.23 4.14
N VAL A 161 -11.77 -20.18 5.45
CA VAL A 161 -12.18 -21.36 6.23
C VAL A 161 -13.46 -22.00 5.69
N ASP A 162 -14.44 -21.17 5.27
CA ASP A 162 -15.69 -21.65 4.69
C ASP A 162 -15.48 -22.32 3.33
N GLN A 163 -14.57 -21.78 2.52
CA GLN A 163 -14.17 -22.38 1.24
C GLN A 163 -13.44 -23.70 1.44
N ASP A 164 -12.49 -23.77 2.40
CA ASP A 164 -11.79 -25.00 2.74
C ASP A 164 -12.76 -26.11 3.20
N LEU A 165 -13.77 -25.73 3.99
CA LEU A 165 -14.81 -26.66 4.44
C LEU A 165 -15.68 -27.15 3.28
N ASN A 166 -16.14 -26.24 2.41
CA ASN A 166 -16.98 -26.56 1.26
C ASN A 166 -16.25 -27.42 0.21
N SER A 167 -14.92 -27.25 0.13
CA SER A 167 -14.05 -28.04 -0.75
C SER A 167 -13.61 -29.38 -0.12
N ASN A 168 -14.11 -29.72 1.08
CA ASN A 168 -13.73 -30.89 1.85
C ASN A 168 -12.23 -31.01 2.18
N LEU A 169 -11.51 -29.89 2.19
CA LEU A 169 -10.09 -29.82 2.55
C LEU A 169 -9.88 -29.92 4.07
N ILE A 170 -10.87 -29.49 4.83
CA ILE A 170 -10.90 -29.56 6.30
C ILE A 170 -12.22 -30.16 6.80
N THR A 171 -12.16 -30.80 7.97
CA THR A 171 -13.35 -31.32 8.64
C THR A 171 -14.12 -30.20 9.33
N GLN A 172 -15.40 -30.45 9.67
CA GLN A 172 -16.26 -29.49 10.38
C GLN A 172 -15.68 -29.08 11.76
N ASP A 173 -15.00 -30.02 12.45
CA ASP A 173 -14.36 -29.73 13.73
C ASP A 173 -13.09 -28.86 13.55
N GLN A 174 -12.33 -29.10 12.50
CA GLN A 174 -11.18 -28.26 12.13
C GLN A 174 -11.64 -26.85 11.72
N ALA A 175 -12.72 -26.73 10.96
CA ALA A 175 -13.29 -25.44 10.60
C ALA A 175 -13.77 -24.65 11.85
N ARG A 176 -14.42 -25.33 12.81
CA ARG A 176 -14.80 -24.72 14.10
C ARG A 176 -13.58 -24.27 14.92
N ALA A 177 -12.51 -25.08 14.94
CA ALA A 177 -11.28 -24.73 15.63
C ALA A 177 -10.61 -23.49 15.01
N ARG A 178 -10.45 -23.46 13.67
CA ARG A 178 -9.89 -22.31 12.96
C ARG A 178 -10.71 -21.03 13.12
N ARG A 179 -12.06 -21.13 13.11
CA ARG A 179 -12.91 -19.95 13.36
C ARG A 179 -12.76 -19.40 14.78
N ARG A 180 -12.59 -20.28 15.79
CA ARG A 180 -12.28 -19.85 17.17
C ARG A 180 -10.93 -19.16 17.23
N GLU A 181 -9.89 -19.72 16.61
CA GLU A 181 -8.55 -19.11 16.56
C GLU A 181 -8.59 -17.71 15.93
N ILE A 182 -9.36 -17.51 14.84
CA ILE A 182 -9.55 -16.21 14.21
C ILE A 182 -10.27 -15.23 15.15
N ALA A 183 -11.30 -15.69 15.89
CA ALA A 183 -12.01 -14.87 16.86
C ALA A 183 -11.10 -14.48 18.03
N ASP A 184 -10.36 -15.45 18.59
CA ASP A 184 -9.42 -15.21 19.69
C ASP A 184 -8.30 -14.24 19.28
N GLU A 185 -7.84 -14.32 18.02
CA GLU A 185 -6.87 -13.38 17.45
C GLU A 185 -7.46 -11.95 17.38
N ALA A 186 -8.68 -11.81 16.92
CA ALA A 186 -9.37 -10.51 16.85
C ALA A 186 -9.57 -9.91 18.24
N ASP A 187 -10.02 -10.72 19.21
CA ASP A 187 -10.24 -10.30 20.59
C ASP A 187 -8.91 -9.87 21.25
N PHE A 188 -7.83 -10.63 21.01
CA PHE A 188 -6.50 -10.28 21.50
C PHE A 188 -6.02 -8.93 20.97
N TYR A 189 -6.08 -8.69 19.65
CA TYR A 189 -5.61 -7.44 19.07
C TYR A 189 -6.51 -6.26 19.45
N GLY A 190 -7.83 -6.47 19.57
CA GLY A 190 -8.76 -5.46 20.07
C GLY A 190 -8.47 -5.07 21.52
N ALA A 191 -8.23 -6.07 22.38
CA ALA A 191 -7.82 -5.82 23.78
C ALA A 191 -6.46 -5.13 23.86
N MET A 192 -5.55 -5.43 22.94
CA MET A 192 -4.21 -4.86 22.86
C MET A 192 -4.23 -3.38 22.47
N ASP A 193 -5.07 -2.98 21.51
CA ASP A 193 -5.30 -1.57 21.18
C ASP A 193 -5.83 -0.80 22.40
N GLY A 194 -6.81 -1.37 23.12
CA GLY A 194 -7.32 -0.81 24.37
C GLY A 194 -6.23 -0.65 25.43
N ALA A 195 -5.44 -1.69 25.71
CA ALA A 195 -4.37 -1.68 26.70
C ALA A 195 -3.26 -0.66 26.37
N SER A 196 -2.93 -0.50 25.09
CA SER A 196 -1.91 0.47 24.65
C SER A 196 -2.31 1.93 24.95
N LYS A 197 -3.61 2.24 24.90
CA LYS A 197 -4.13 3.56 25.26
C LYS A 197 -3.98 3.86 26.76
N PHE A 198 -4.13 2.82 27.62
CA PHE A 198 -3.83 2.96 29.05
C PHE A 198 -2.36 3.26 29.31
N VAL A 199 -1.43 2.61 28.62
CA VAL A 199 0.01 2.90 28.75
C VAL A 199 0.33 4.34 28.39
N ARG A 200 -0.35 4.90 27.38
CA ARG A 200 -0.20 6.32 27.02
C ARG A 200 -0.75 7.24 28.10
N GLY A 201 -1.91 6.93 28.64
CA GLY A 201 -2.53 7.69 29.74
C GLY A 201 -1.64 7.72 30.98
N ASP A 202 -1.05 6.60 31.34
CA ASP A 202 -0.15 6.47 32.46
C ASP A 202 1.17 7.27 32.28
N ALA A 203 1.74 7.29 31.08
CA ALA A 203 2.90 8.13 30.80
C ALA A 203 2.60 9.64 30.98
N ILE A 204 1.39 10.08 30.58
CA ILE A 204 0.93 11.46 30.83
C ILE A 204 0.76 11.70 32.31
N ALA A 205 0.13 10.78 33.05
CA ALA A 205 -0.07 10.90 34.51
C ALA A 205 1.26 10.99 35.23
N ALA A 206 2.27 10.18 34.86
CA ALA A 206 3.60 10.23 35.46
C ALA A 206 4.27 11.60 35.27
N ILE A 207 4.15 12.25 34.13
CA ILE A 207 4.67 13.60 33.88
C ILE A 207 3.99 14.63 34.81
N VAL A 208 2.66 14.55 34.89
CA VAL A 208 1.89 15.46 35.78
C VAL A 208 2.25 15.25 37.22
N ILE A 209 2.35 14.00 37.69
CA ILE A 209 2.75 13.66 39.08
C ILE A 209 4.15 14.18 39.38
N THR A 210 5.12 14.02 38.48
CA THR A 210 6.46 14.56 38.63
C THR A 210 6.45 16.09 38.76
N GLY A 211 5.65 16.78 37.94
CA GLY A 211 5.45 18.23 38.04
C GLY A 211 4.86 18.64 39.40
N VAL A 212 3.86 17.89 39.88
CA VAL A 212 3.26 18.09 41.21
C VAL A 212 4.31 17.84 42.31
N ASN A 213 5.12 16.79 42.23
CA ASN A 213 6.17 16.49 43.20
C ASN A 213 7.21 17.60 43.24
N LEU A 214 7.62 18.14 42.11
CA LEU A 214 8.63 19.20 42.04
C LEU A 214 8.08 20.53 42.56
N LEU A 215 6.95 21.01 42.05
CA LEU A 215 6.37 22.29 42.40
C LEU A 215 5.71 22.24 43.79
N GLY A 216 4.95 21.20 44.07
CA GLY A 216 4.30 20.96 45.34
C GLY A 216 5.31 20.71 46.45
N GLY A 217 6.37 19.94 46.16
CA GLY A 217 7.47 19.69 47.11
C GLY A 217 8.22 20.96 47.46
N LEU A 218 8.55 21.80 46.46
CA LEU A 218 9.18 23.09 46.74
C LEU A 218 8.29 23.99 47.63
N ALA A 219 6.99 24.05 47.32
CA ALA A 219 6.05 24.82 48.15
C ALA A 219 5.94 24.29 49.59
N VAL A 220 5.82 22.96 49.76
CA VAL A 220 5.76 22.32 51.08
C VAL A 220 7.07 22.50 51.84
N GLY A 221 8.23 22.33 51.21
CA GLY A 221 9.55 22.52 51.84
C GLY A 221 9.73 23.90 52.37
N VAL A 222 9.41 24.93 51.59
CA VAL A 222 9.57 26.33 52.00
C VAL A 222 8.49 26.76 53.00
N LEU A 223 7.22 26.43 52.77
CA LEU A 223 6.10 26.94 53.57
C LEU A 223 5.82 26.12 54.83
N GLN A 224 6.02 24.81 54.81
CA GLN A 224 5.66 23.91 55.89
C GLN A 224 6.88 23.42 56.68
N HIS A 225 7.96 23.06 55.99
CA HIS A 225 9.20 22.61 56.66
C HIS A 225 10.16 23.75 56.99
N HIS A 226 9.88 24.97 56.54
CA HIS A 226 10.70 26.17 56.74
C HIS A 226 12.14 26.03 56.22
N ASP A 227 12.34 25.20 55.20
CA ASP A 227 13.63 25.04 54.55
C ASP A 227 14.01 26.28 53.74
N SER A 228 15.30 26.50 53.56
CA SER A 228 15.74 27.49 52.57
C SER A 228 15.31 27.07 51.16
N VAL A 229 15.03 28.04 50.29
CA VAL A 229 14.62 27.77 48.89
C VAL A 229 15.65 26.87 48.19
N SER A 230 16.94 27.05 48.48
CA SER A 230 18.00 26.19 47.95
C SER A 230 17.88 24.74 48.42
N THR A 231 17.75 24.54 49.77
CA THR A 231 17.64 23.20 50.34
C THR A 231 16.38 22.48 49.90
N ALA A 232 15.24 23.18 49.83
CA ALA A 232 13.99 22.64 49.33
C ALA A 232 14.14 22.27 47.86
N ALA A 233 14.72 23.13 47.01
CA ALA A 233 14.96 22.86 45.60
C ALA A 233 15.86 21.63 45.42
N ASP A 234 16.94 21.52 46.19
CA ASP A 234 17.86 20.38 46.11
C ASP A 234 17.18 19.07 46.52
N THR A 235 16.46 19.06 47.64
CA THR A 235 15.81 17.84 48.14
C THR A 235 14.69 17.37 47.25
N TYR A 236 13.74 18.25 46.91
CA TYR A 236 12.56 17.85 46.15
C TYR A 236 12.87 17.61 44.67
N SER A 237 13.88 18.29 44.08
CA SER A 237 14.34 17.96 42.73
C SER A 237 14.98 16.57 42.66
N LEU A 238 15.86 16.25 43.66
CA LEU A 238 16.48 14.93 43.74
C LEU A 238 15.42 13.80 43.84
N LEU A 239 14.45 13.99 44.76
CA LEU A 239 13.39 13.00 45.00
C LEU A 239 12.44 12.89 43.81
N SER A 240 12.06 14.01 43.16
CA SER A 240 11.19 14.00 41.97
C SER A 240 11.85 13.36 40.76
N VAL A 241 13.16 13.62 40.56
CA VAL A 241 13.94 12.95 39.50
C VAL A 241 14.06 11.45 39.79
N GLY A 242 14.33 11.08 41.06
CA GLY A 242 14.42 9.69 41.47
C GLY A 242 13.11 8.92 41.28
N ASP A 243 11.98 9.47 41.76
CA ASP A 243 10.63 8.90 41.60
C ASP A 243 10.25 8.76 40.12
N GLY A 244 10.48 9.81 39.33
CA GLY A 244 10.24 9.78 37.90
C GLY A 244 11.04 8.71 37.16
N LEU A 245 12.33 8.55 37.46
CA LEU A 245 13.18 7.52 36.83
C LEU A 245 12.76 6.09 37.20
N VAL A 246 12.49 5.87 38.48
CA VAL A 246 12.04 4.57 38.99
C VAL A 246 10.73 4.14 38.30
N SER A 247 9.82 5.08 38.07
CA SER A 247 8.57 4.82 37.39
C SER A 247 8.74 4.68 35.87
N GLN A 248 9.75 5.33 35.25
CA GLN A 248 10.00 5.26 33.83
C GLN A 248 10.50 3.90 33.36
N ILE A 249 11.35 3.21 34.14
CA ILE A 249 11.94 1.91 33.76
C ILE A 249 10.84 0.87 33.44
N PRO A 250 9.87 0.58 34.35
CA PRO A 250 8.78 -0.32 34.05
C PRO A 250 7.94 0.11 32.86
N ALA A 251 7.69 1.42 32.71
CA ALA A 251 6.94 1.96 31.60
C ALA A 251 7.59 1.67 30.25
N LEU A 252 8.89 1.88 30.17
CA LEU A 252 9.70 1.65 28.98
C LEU A 252 9.72 0.16 28.63
N LEU A 253 9.95 -0.72 29.60
CA LEU A 253 9.96 -2.17 29.42
C LEU A 253 8.61 -2.68 28.95
N MET A 254 7.50 -2.20 29.50
CA MET A 254 6.14 -2.57 29.10
C MET A 254 5.81 -2.08 27.68
N SER A 255 6.18 -0.83 27.36
CA SER A 255 5.98 -0.29 26.00
C SER A 255 6.78 -1.08 24.94
N LEU A 256 8.04 -1.44 25.27
CA LEU A 256 8.86 -2.27 24.40
C LEU A 256 8.28 -3.67 24.24
N SER A 257 7.83 -4.30 25.34
CA SER A 257 7.15 -5.61 25.29
C SER A 257 5.91 -5.57 24.42
N THR A 258 5.11 -4.49 24.53
CA THR A 258 3.94 -4.25 23.66
C THR A 258 4.34 -4.22 22.20
N GLY A 259 5.35 -3.43 21.86
CA GLY A 259 5.85 -3.38 20.47
C GLY A 259 6.32 -4.74 19.97
N ILE A 260 7.10 -5.48 20.77
CA ILE A 260 7.62 -6.81 20.40
C ILE A 260 6.48 -7.81 20.16
N VAL A 261 5.52 -7.93 21.09
CA VAL A 261 4.42 -8.89 20.99
C VAL A 261 3.55 -8.59 19.77
N VAL A 262 3.24 -7.32 19.52
CA VAL A 262 2.35 -6.93 18.41
C VAL A 262 3.03 -7.03 17.04
N THR A 263 4.34 -6.79 16.95
CA THR A 263 5.09 -6.89 15.70
C THR A 263 5.52 -8.31 15.37
N ARG A 264 5.23 -9.27 16.25
CA ARG A 264 5.61 -10.68 16.07
C ARG A 264 4.85 -11.29 14.89
N ALA A 265 5.57 -11.64 13.83
CA ALA A 265 5.03 -12.48 12.77
C ALA A 265 5.01 -13.95 13.25
N ALA A 266 4.01 -14.70 12.84
CA ALA A 266 3.95 -16.14 13.12
C ALA A 266 5.17 -16.84 12.50
N GLY A 267 6.09 -17.34 13.33
CA GLY A 267 7.31 -18.03 12.94
C GLY A 267 7.65 -19.12 13.95
N GLU A 268 8.44 -20.10 13.52
CA GLU A 268 8.80 -21.25 14.37
C GLU A 268 9.93 -20.94 15.37
N ASP A 269 10.74 -19.89 15.13
CA ASP A 269 11.94 -19.57 15.91
C ASP A 269 11.78 -18.38 16.86
N ASP A 270 12.60 -18.33 17.91
CA ASP A 270 12.69 -17.23 18.86
C ASP A 270 13.22 -15.95 18.19
N LEU A 271 12.81 -14.76 18.71
CA LEU A 271 13.20 -13.46 18.17
C LEU A 271 14.72 -13.30 18.07
N SER A 272 15.47 -13.73 19.09
CA SER A 272 16.92 -13.63 19.13
C SER A 272 17.59 -14.47 18.05
N THR A 273 17.12 -15.70 17.85
CA THR A 273 17.61 -16.62 16.82
C THR A 273 17.29 -16.08 15.42
N ASN A 274 16.08 -15.58 15.20
CA ASN A 274 15.68 -15.00 13.93
C ASN A 274 16.45 -13.71 13.60
N LEU A 275 16.62 -12.79 14.55
CA LEU A 275 17.36 -11.54 14.33
C LEU A 275 18.83 -11.82 14.03
N ILE A 276 19.49 -12.62 14.87
CA ILE A 276 20.90 -12.96 14.68
C ILE A 276 21.06 -13.77 13.40
N GLY A 277 20.18 -14.73 13.14
CA GLY A 277 20.19 -15.56 11.93
C GLY A 277 20.01 -14.74 10.65
N GLN A 278 19.06 -13.80 10.63
CA GLN A 278 18.83 -12.94 9.47
C GLN A 278 19.95 -11.91 9.26
N LEU A 279 20.42 -11.26 10.32
CA LEU A 279 21.56 -10.31 10.23
C LEU A 279 22.86 -11.02 9.82
N SER A 280 23.07 -12.25 10.29
CA SER A 280 24.28 -13.04 9.98
C SER A 280 24.25 -13.71 8.61
N ARG A 281 23.08 -13.80 7.93
CA ARG A 281 22.98 -14.33 6.56
C ARG A 281 23.75 -13.52 5.53
N TYR A 282 23.96 -12.23 5.77
CA TYR A 282 24.58 -11.31 4.82
C TYR A 282 26.02 -11.00 5.24
N ARG A 283 26.93 -11.96 5.02
CA ARG A 283 28.38 -11.83 5.31
C ARG A 283 29.01 -10.57 4.70
N ARG A 284 28.60 -10.20 3.45
CA ARG A 284 29.05 -8.99 2.79
C ARG A 284 28.64 -7.75 3.56
N GLY A 285 27.40 -7.68 4.04
CA GLY A 285 26.90 -6.57 4.83
C GLY A 285 27.71 -6.37 6.12
N VAL A 286 27.97 -7.42 6.88
CA VAL A 286 28.80 -7.38 8.11
C VAL A 286 30.22 -6.91 7.81
N ARG A 287 30.85 -7.39 6.73
CA ARG A 287 32.21 -6.99 6.33
C ARG A 287 32.29 -5.54 5.86
N VAL A 288 31.31 -5.06 5.08
CA VAL A 288 31.23 -3.67 4.65
C VAL A 288 31.05 -2.75 5.86
N THR A 289 30.21 -3.12 6.82
CA THR A 289 30.07 -2.35 8.07
C THR A 289 31.39 -2.32 8.87
N ALA A 290 32.10 -3.43 8.96
CA ALA A 290 33.42 -3.48 9.60
C ALA A 290 34.41 -2.54 8.89
N LEU A 291 34.41 -2.51 7.55
CA LEU A 291 35.27 -1.61 6.75
C LEU A 291 34.91 -0.14 6.98
N VAL A 292 33.61 0.19 7.05
CA VAL A 292 33.14 1.56 7.35
C VAL A 292 33.59 1.98 8.75
N MET A 293 33.50 1.10 9.76
CA MET A 293 34.00 1.39 11.11
C MET A 293 35.51 1.63 11.10
N ALA A 294 36.29 0.83 10.37
CA ALA A 294 37.72 1.03 10.20
C ALA A 294 38.03 2.36 9.50
N ALA A 295 37.27 2.73 8.47
CA ALA A 295 37.42 4.02 7.79
C ALA A 295 37.12 5.21 8.71
N LEU A 296 36.06 5.12 9.57
CA LEU A 296 35.75 6.14 10.56
C LEU A 296 36.86 6.30 11.61
N ALA A 297 37.59 5.23 11.94
CA ALA A 297 38.74 5.31 12.86
C ALA A 297 39.93 6.13 12.30
N ILE A 298 39.97 6.36 10.99
CA ILE A 298 41.03 7.14 10.34
C ILE A 298 40.75 8.64 10.42
N ILE A 299 39.50 9.05 10.59
CA ILE A 299 39.11 10.46 10.61
C ILE A 299 39.72 11.18 11.83
N PRO A 300 40.43 12.30 11.66
CA PRO A 300 40.97 13.08 12.77
C PRO A 300 39.81 13.63 13.66
N GLY A 301 39.95 13.50 14.99
CA GLY A 301 38.96 14.00 15.95
C GLY A 301 37.95 12.93 16.43
N LEU A 302 37.87 11.78 15.80
CA LEU A 302 37.04 10.66 16.28
C LEU A 302 37.85 9.73 17.23
N PRO A 303 37.21 9.11 18.24
CA PRO A 303 37.87 8.19 19.15
C PRO A 303 38.23 6.88 18.44
N LYS A 304 39.47 6.69 18.04
CA LYS A 304 39.94 5.56 17.21
C LYS A 304 39.70 4.20 17.84
N LEU A 305 39.92 4.08 19.17
CA LEU A 305 39.87 2.79 19.88
C LEU A 305 38.46 2.13 19.80
N PRO A 306 37.34 2.81 20.11
CA PRO A 306 36.01 2.23 19.98
C PRO A 306 35.68 1.75 18.57
N PHE A 307 35.98 2.53 17.54
CA PHE A 307 35.72 2.17 16.16
C PHE A 307 36.56 0.97 15.72
N LEU A 308 37.81 0.85 16.15
CA LEU A 308 38.68 -0.29 15.85
C LEU A 308 38.23 -1.56 16.59
N VAL A 309 37.79 -1.45 17.85
CA VAL A 309 37.29 -2.59 18.64
C VAL A 309 36.00 -3.13 18.03
N VAL A 310 35.02 -2.26 17.73
CA VAL A 310 33.77 -2.66 17.14
C VAL A 310 33.98 -3.16 15.72
N GLY A 311 34.73 -2.45 14.89
CA GLY A 311 35.08 -2.86 13.51
C GLY A 311 35.84 -4.15 13.45
N GLY A 312 36.83 -4.36 14.32
CA GLY A 312 37.57 -5.61 14.46
C GLY A 312 36.69 -6.77 14.92
N GLY A 313 35.81 -6.55 15.89
CA GLY A 313 34.82 -7.53 16.32
C GLY A 313 33.87 -7.95 15.20
N LEU A 314 33.32 -6.99 14.45
CA LEU A 314 32.47 -7.28 13.28
C LEU A 314 33.24 -7.97 12.16
N PHE A 315 34.51 -7.64 11.93
CA PHE A 315 35.33 -8.31 10.94
C PHE A 315 35.60 -9.78 11.32
N LEU A 316 35.92 -10.06 12.57
CA LEU A 316 36.11 -11.41 13.10
C LEU A 316 34.79 -12.20 13.04
N LEU A 317 33.66 -11.59 13.40
CA LEU A 317 32.33 -12.18 13.26
C LEU A 317 32.05 -12.50 11.79
N GLY A 318 32.21 -11.53 10.90
CA GLY A 318 32.02 -11.70 9.46
C GLY A 318 32.96 -12.69 8.79
N SER A 319 34.14 -12.97 9.40
CA SER A 319 35.04 -14.03 8.91
C SER A 319 34.61 -15.42 9.29
N ARG A 320 33.87 -15.57 10.40
CA ARG A 320 33.34 -16.86 10.90
C ARG A 320 31.95 -17.18 10.34
N LEU A 321 31.25 -16.22 9.76
CA LEU A 321 29.96 -16.47 9.12
C LEU A 321 30.14 -17.29 7.84
N PRO A 322 29.21 -18.22 7.52
CA PRO A 322 29.16 -18.89 6.23
C PRO A 322 29.17 -17.87 5.11
N ALA A 323 29.68 -18.24 3.93
CA ALA A 323 29.62 -17.36 2.75
C ALA A 323 28.18 -16.89 2.56
N ASP A 324 28.02 -15.60 2.15
CA ASP A 324 26.70 -15.13 1.76
C ASP A 324 26.12 -16.20 0.85
N PRO A 325 24.82 -16.55 1.01
CA PRO A 325 24.17 -17.28 -0.04
C PRO A 325 24.36 -16.40 -1.28
N VAL A 326 25.37 -16.72 -2.09
CA VAL A 326 25.34 -16.37 -3.50
C VAL A 326 23.91 -16.73 -3.84
N ALA A 327 23.18 -15.84 -4.55
CA ALA A 327 22.09 -16.33 -5.34
C ALA A 327 22.75 -17.32 -6.33
N GLU A 328 23.09 -18.49 -5.82
CA GLU A 328 23.14 -19.68 -6.61
C GLU A 328 21.72 -19.73 -7.14
N GLU A 329 21.58 -19.46 -8.42
CA GLU A 329 20.80 -20.35 -9.23
C GLU A 329 21.01 -21.69 -8.56
N ALA A 330 19.97 -22.12 -7.83
CA ALA A 330 20.00 -23.42 -7.18
C ALA A 330 20.60 -24.36 -8.22
N PRO A 331 21.70 -25.09 -7.92
CA PRO A 331 22.06 -26.16 -8.79
C PRO A 331 20.75 -26.96 -8.86
N GLU A 332 20.25 -27.15 -10.06
CA GLU A 332 19.32 -28.23 -10.31
C GLU A 332 20.02 -29.48 -9.74
N GLU A 333 19.81 -29.77 -8.44
CA GLU A 333 19.93 -31.13 -7.99
C GLU A 333 19.04 -31.89 -8.96
N PRO A 334 19.59 -32.92 -9.62
CA PRO A 334 18.76 -33.77 -10.45
C PRO A 334 17.64 -34.26 -9.52
N ALA A 335 16.49 -33.67 -9.74
CA ALA A 335 15.30 -33.98 -9.00
C ALA A 335 15.15 -35.49 -9.07
N SER A 336 15.38 -36.13 -7.93
CA SER A 336 14.72 -37.38 -7.68
C SER A 336 13.25 -37.08 -7.80
N GLU A 337 12.69 -37.46 -8.94
CA GLU A 337 11.29 -37.41 -9.25
C GLU A 337 10.51 -38.29 -8.26
N THR A 338 10.26 -37.71 -7.09
CA THR A 338 9.06 -38.03 -6.36
C THR A 338 8.08 -36.92 -6.80
N PRO A 339 7.00 -37.23 -7.46
CA PRO A 339 6.02 -36.21 -7.84
C PRO A 339 5.48 -35.64 -6.54
N ALA A 340 5.99 -34.45 -6.17
CA ALA A 340 5.37 -33.63 -5.15
C ALA A 340 3.99 -33.29 -5.70
N MET A 341 2.93 -33.82 -5.10
CA MET A 341 1.56 -33.41 -5.39
C MET A 341 1.53 -31.89 -5.26
N GLU A 342 1.41 -31.21 -6.41
CA GLU A 342 1.18 -29.76 -6.46
C GLU A 342 -0.02 -29.46 -5.58
N THR A 343 0.17 -28.54 -4.62
CA THR A 343 -0.94 -28.18 -3.74
C THR A 343 -2.04 -27.49 -4.55
N PRO A 344 -3.33 -27.70 -4.23
CA PRO A 344 -4.42 -27.05 -4.94
C PRO A 344 -4.27 -25.52 -5.03
N ALA A 345 -3.61 -24.89 -4.05
CA ALA A 345 -3.29 -23.47 -4.05
C ALA A 345 -2.23 -23.12 -5.12
N GLN A 346 -1.22 -23.96 -5.34
CA GLN A 346 -0.22 -23.78 -6.39
C GLN A 346 -0.83 -23.98 -7.77
N LEU A 347 -1.68 -24.99 -7.94
CA LEU A 347 -2.43 -25.22 -9.18
C LEU A 347 -3.41 -24.08 -9.47
N ALA A 348 -4.12 -23.54 -8.45
CA ALA A 348 -4.98 -22.38 -8.62
C ALA A 348 -4.20 -21.11 -8.98
N GLN A 349 -2.99 -20.95 -8.44
CA GLN A 349 -2.12 -19.82 -8.75
C GLN A 349 -1.50 -19.94 -10.16
N GLN A 350 -1.18 -21.15 -10.60
CA GLN A 350 -0.73 -21.44 -11.97
C GLN A 350 -1.88 -21.33 -13.00
N ALA A 351 -3.11 -21.67 -12.59
CA ALA A 351 -4.32 -21.54 -13.39
C ALA A 351 -4.89 -20.11 -13.41
N ALA A 352 -4.36 -19.19 -12.60
CA ALA A 352 -4.83 -17.83 -12.55
C ALA A 352 -4.58 -17.11 -13.88
N ILE A 353 -5.65 -16.59 -14.49
CA ILE A 353 -5.56 -15.81 -15.73
C ILE A 353 -4.83 -14.49 -15.40
N MET A 354 -3.67 -14.29 -15.99
CA MET A 354 -2.92 -13.05 -15.84
C MET A 354 -3.60 -11.92 -16.62
N PRO A 355 -3.70 -10.70 -16.07
CA PRO A 355 -4.36 -9.60 -16.73
C PRO A 355 -3.68 -9.17 -18.04
N LEU A 356 -2.33 -9.27 -18.11
CA LEU A 356 -1.55 -8.89 -19.28
C LEU A 356 -0.36 -9.82 -19.44
N GLU A 357 -0.32 -10.54 -20.56
CA GLU A 357 0.73 -11.51 -20.89
C GLU A 357 1.35 -11.17 -22.25
N LEU A 358 2.66 -11.39 -22.35
CA LEU A 358 3.46 -11.32 -23.56
C LEU A 358 4.06 -12.70 -23.82
N GLU A 359 3.52 -13.42 -24.80
CA GLU A 359 4.06 -14.71 -25.23
C GLU A 359 5.11 -14.48 -26.33
N LEU A 360 6.25 -15.15 -26.19
CA LEU A 360 7.42 -15.00 -27.07
C LEU A 360 7.75 -16.33 -27.73
N GLY A 361 7.98 -16.32 -29.03
CA GLY A 361 8.57 -17.44 -29.77
C GLY A 361 10.03 -17.64 -29.38
N THR A 362 10.56 -18.81 -29.68
CA THR A 362 11.88 -19.29 -29.17
C THR A 362 13.04 -18.36 -29.50
N ASP A 363 13.06 -17.67 -30.65
CA ASP A 363 14.14 -16.72 -31.03
C ASP A 363 14.01 -15.34 -30.32
N LEU A 364 12.85 -15.06 -29.70
CA LEU A 364 12.62 -13.80 -28.99
C LEU A 364 12.95 -13.89 -27.49
N VAL A 365 13.23 -15.06 -26.96
CA VAL A 365 13.60 -15.27 -25.55
C VAL A 365 14.90 -14.54 -25.20
N ASP A 366 15.81 -14.38 -26.18
CA ASP A 366 17.04 -13.60 -26.02
C ASP A 366 16.81 -12.12 -25.63
N LEU A 367 15.65 -11.55 -26.03
CA LEU A 367 15.29 -10.17 -25.68
C LEU A 367 14.98 -9.98 -24.18
N VAL A 368 14.63 -11.06 -23.48
CA VAL A 368 14.33 -11.07 -22.03
C VAL A 368 15.55 -11.42 -21.21
N ASP A 369 16.53 -12.15 -21.79
CA ASP A 369 17.73 -12.60 -21.12
C ASP A 369 18.77 -11.48 -21.00
N ARG A 370 18.95 -10.97 -19.76
CA ARG A 370 19.97 -9.92 -19.48
C ARG A 370 21.40 -10.39 -19.74
N ALA A 371 21.69 -11.68 -19.57
CA ALA A 371 23.03 -12.22 -19.81
C ALA A 371 23.41 -12.17 -21.30
N ARG A 372 22.40 -12.18 -22.18
CA ARG A 372 22.56 -12.06 -23.64
C ARG A 372 22.34 -10.64 -24.17
N GLY A 373 22.23 -9.66 -23.28
CA GLY A 373 22.05 -8.25 -23.64
C GLY A 373 20.58 -7.87 -23.93
N GLY A 374 19.62 -8.65 -23.49
CA GLY A 374 18.19 -8.37 -23.63
C GLY A 374 17.76 -7.18 -22.77
N ASP A 375 17.06 -6.22 -23.38
CA ASP A 375 16.59 -4.98 -22.76
C ASP A 375 15.05 -4.86 -22.69
N LEU A 376 14.31 -5.87 -23.16
CA LEU A 376 12.87 -5.84 -23.27
C LEU A 376 12.18 -5.59 -21.92
N LEU A 377 12.60 -6.24 -20.86
CA LEU A 377 12.01 -6.06 -19.52
C LEU A 377 12.20 -4.65 -18.98
N GLU A 378 13.34 -4.01 -19.25
CA GLU A 378 13.59 -2.63 -18.84
C GLU A 378 12.72 -1.64 -19.65
N ARG A 379 12.56 -1.91 -20.96
CA ARG A 379 11.66 -1.13 -21.82
C ARG A 379 10.19 -1.27 -21.37
N VAL A 380 9.76 -2.47 -21.00
CA VAL A 380 8.42 -2.72 -20.45
C VAL A 380 8.20 -1.96 -19.14
N LYS A 381 9.19 -1.91 -18.24
CA LYS A 381 9.10 -1.09 -17.01
C LYS A 381 9.01 0.41 -17.33
N ALA A 382 9.77 0.87 -18.32
CA ALA A 382 9.70 2.26 -18.77
C ALA A 382 8.34 2.57 -19.40
N LEU A 383 7.81 1.65 -20.19
CA LEU A 383 6.48 1.74 -20.78
C LEU A 383 5.39 1.90 -19.72
N ARG A 384 5.40 1.07 -18.67
CA ARG A 384 4.44 1.17 -17.57
C ARG A 384 4.48 2.56 -16.90
N ARG A 385 5.66 3.11 -16.66
CA ARG A 385 5.82 4.46 -16.11
C ARG A 385 5.31 5.56 -17.05
N ASN A 386 5.51 5.39 -18.35
CA ASN A 386 5.04 6.35 -19.35
C ASN A 386 3.51 6.34 -19.43
N ILE A 387 2.88 5.17 -19.49
CA ILE A 387 1.42 5.03 -19.50
C ILE A 387 0.82 5.60 -18.22
N ALA A 388 1.42 5.35 -17.04
CA ALA A 388 0.94 5.93 -15.79
C ALA A 388 0.96 7.47 -15.82
N ARG A 389 1.98 8.09 -16.41
CA ARG A 389 2.06 9.55 -16.58
C ARG A 389 1.13 10.09 -17.66
N GLU A 390 0.88 9.33 -18.71
CA GLU A 390 0.06 9.72 -19.87
C GLU A 390 -1.44 9.56 -19.55
N LEU A 391 -1.86 8.37 -19.14
CA LEU A 391 -3.26 8.03 -18.90
C LEU A 391 -3.73 8.24 -17.47
N GLY A 392 -2.81 8.30 -16.48
CA GLY A 392 -3.15 8.43 -15.08
C GLY A 392 -3.54 7.12 -14.39
N ILE A 393 -3.21 5.96 -14.98
CA ILE A 393 -3.49 4.64 -14.42
C ILE A 393 -2.24 3.80 -14.26
N VAL A 394 -2.22 2.91 -13.28
CA VAL A 394 -1.16 1.92 -13.11
C VAL A 394 -1.61 0.62 -13.77
N ILE A 395 -0.99 0.29 -14.91
CA ILE A 395 -1.28 -0.98 -15.57
C ILE A 395 -0.68 -2.17 -14.82
N PRO A 396 -1.32 -3.35 -14.87
CA PRO A 396 -0.81 -4.56 -14.24
C PRO A 396 0.59 -4.93 -14.73
N PRO A 397 1.34 -5.74 -13.97
CA PRO A 397 2.62 -6.25 -14.44
C PRO A 397 2.44 -7.08 -15.72
N VAL A 398 3.38 -6.91 -16.66
CA VAL A 398 3.41 -7.70 -17.91
C VAL A 398 4.18 -8.99 -17.62
N HIS A 399 3.53 -10.12 -17.77
CA HIS A 399 4.14 -11.43 -17.63
C HIS A 399 4.64 -11.91 -18.98
N ALA A 400 5.97 -11.97 -19.16
CA ALA A 400 6.59 -12.53 -20.35
C ALA A 400 6.81 -14.03 -20.14
N ARG A 401 6.36 -14.85 -21.09
CA ARG A 401 6.61 -16.30 -21.11
C ARG A 401 6.92 -16.78 -22.51
N ASP A 402 7.64 -17.86 -22.60
CA ASP A 402 7.87 -18.56 -23.86
C ASP A 402 6.64 -19.38 -24.28
N ASN A 403 6.43 -19.47 -25.59
CA ASN A 403 5.36 -20.29 -26.17
C ASN A 403 5.86 -20.96 -27.45
N GLU A 404 6.12 -22.27 -27.37
CA GLU A 404 6.58 -23.07 -28.49
C GLU A 404 5.55 -23.25 -29.64
N ARG A 405 4.27 -22.88 -29.41
CA ARG A 405 3.23 -22.92 -30.40
C ARG A 405 3.23 -21.72 -31.36
N LEU A 406 3.96 -20.66 -30.98
CA LEU A 406 4.18 -19.50 -31.84
C LEU A 406 5.29 -19.79 -32.86
N GLY A 407 5.25 -19.09 -34.00
CA GLY A 407 6.37 -19.09 -34.92
C GLY A 407 7.65 -18.59 -34.21
N VAL A 408 8.79 -19.04 -34.69
CA VAL A 408 10.11 -18.81 -34.08
C VAL A 408 10.36 -17.32 -33.76
N ASN A 409 9.96 -16.41 -34.65
CA ASN A 409 10.13 -14.96 -34.56
C ASN A 409 8.84 -14.22 -34.17
N GLU A 410 7.79 -14.94 -33.80
CA GLU A 410 6.50 -14.35 -33.46
C GLU A 410 6.34 -14.10 -31.98
N TYR A 411 5.51 -13.11 -31.65
CA TYR A 411 5.02 -12.85 -30.30
C TYR A 411 3.52 -12.62 -30.32
N ALA A 412 2.88 -12.90 -29.20
CA ALA A 412 1.46 -12.64 -28.99
C ALA A 412 1.25 -11.86 -27.69
N ILE A 413 0.29 -10.92 -27.71
CA ILE A 413 -0.12 -10.14 -26.57
C ILE A 413 -1.50 -10.63 -26.16
N ARG A 414 -1.64 -11.01 -24.87
CA ARG A 414 -2.91 -11.47 -24.31
C ARG A 414 -3.38 -10.58 -23.18
N ILE A 415 -4.68 -10.33 -23.18
CA ILE A 415 -5.39 -9.64 -22.11
C ILE A 415 -6.43 -10.60 -21.55
N HIS A 416 -6.37 -10.83 -20.22
CA HIS A 416 -7.23 -11.81 -19.55
C HIS A 416 -7.28 -13.17 -20.23
N GLY A 417 -6.13 -13.66 -20.74
CA GLY A 417 -5.98 -14.94 -21.40
C GLY A 417 -6.45 -14.97 -22.88
N VAL A 418 -7.02 -13.87 -23.39
CA VAL A 418 -7.45 -13.75 -24.81
C VAL A 418 -6.35 -13.10 -25.63
N GLU A 419 -5.98 -13.71 -26.76
CA GLU A 419 -5.05 -13.12 -27.71
C GLU A 419 -5.70 -11.91 -28.41
N VAL A 420 -5.14 -10.72 -28.16
CA VAL A 420 -5.65 -9.46 -28.71
C VAL A 420 -4.78 -8.91 -29.84
N ALA A 421 -3.51 -9.34 -29.87
CA ALA A 421 -2.60 -8.94 -30.95
C ALA A 421 -1.47 -9.94 -31.11
N ARG A 422 -0.96 -10.02 -32.36
CA ARG A 422 0.19 -10.85 -32.75
C ARG A 422 1.10 -10.04 -33.67
N GLY A 423 2.40 -10.28 -33.57
CA GLY A 423 3.38 -9.65 -34.45
C GLY A 423 4.61 -10.53 -34.62
N SER A 424 5.54 -10.07 -35.45
CA SER A 424 6.82 -10.74 -35.70
C SER A 424 7.97 -9.77 -35.54
N ALA A 425 9.12 -10.25 -35.07
CA ALA A 425 10.34 -9.47 -34.94
C ALA A 425 11.59 -10.32 -35.25
N PRO A 426 11.87 -10.55 -36.56
CA PRO A 426 12.94 -11.42 -37.03
C PRO A 426 14.32 -10.95 -36.56
N ARG A 427 15.26 -11.89 -36.44
CA ARG A 427 16.64 -11.62 -36.06
C ARG A 427 17.47 -11.08 -37.20
N GLY A 428 18.38 -10.14 -36.94
CA GLY A 428 19.33 -9.64 -37.93
C GLY A 428 18.79 -8.58 -38.90
N VAL A 429 17.52 -8.24 -38.80
CA VAL A 429 16.86 -7.20 -39.60
C VAL A 429 16.24 -6.10 -38.71
N LEU A 430 16.00 -4.94 -39.31
CA LEU A 430 15.35 -3.81 -38.69
C LEU A 430 14.05 -3.50 -39.41
N LEU A 431 13.06 -2.96 -38.72
CA LEU A 431 11.81 -2.50 -39.33
C LEU A 431 11.95 -1.03 -39.72
N ALA A 432 11.80 -0.71 -40.99
CA ALA A 432 11.70 0.66 -41.50
C ALA A 432 10.22 1.02 -41.71
N VAL A 433 9.77 2.12 -41.10
CA VAL A 433 8.38 2.59 -41.17
C VAL A 433 8.32 4.07 -41.55
N GLY A 434 7.23 4.50 -42.15
CA GLY A 434 7.00 5.90 -42.53
C GLY A 434 7.37 6.23 -43.96
N ASN A 435 7.69 7.49 -44.23
CA ASN A 435 7.98 7.99 -45.57
C ASN A 435 9.35 7.50 -46.09
N GLY A 436 9.49 7.35 -47.39
CA GLY A 436 10.77 7.02 -48.04
C GLY A 436 11.14 5.53 -48.00
N ILE A 437 10.29 4.64 -47.46
CA ILE A 437 10.54 3.19 -47.47
C ILE A 437 10.45 2.56 -48.83
N GLU A 438 9.77 3.21 -49.81
CA GLU A 438 9.53 2.70 -51.16
C GLU A 438 10.84 2.42 -51.90
N HIS A 439 11.86 3.25 -51.67
CA HIS A 439 13.16 3.17 -52.37
C HIS A 439 14.20 2.34 -51.60
N LEU A 440 13.82 1.75 -50.45
CA LEU A 440 14.73 0.91 -49.67
C LEU A 440 14.64 -0.55 -50.15
N PRO A 441 15.79 -1.23 -50.32
CA PRO A 441 15.77 -2.66 -50.50
C PRO A 441 15.37 -3.38 -49.25
N GLY A 442 14.45 -4.34 -49.32
CA GLY A 442 13.95 -5.10 -48.19
C GLY A 442 12.63 -5.79 -48.49
N GLU A 443 12.18 -6.62 -47.59
CA GLU A 443 10.93 -7.35 -47.67
C GLU A 443 9.78 -6.48 -47.18
N GLU A 444 8.73 -6.37 -48.00
CA GLU A 444 7.53 -5.61 -47.67
C GLU A 444 6.74 -6.28 -46.56
N THR A 445 6.32 -5.48 -45.57
CA THR A 445 5.53 -5.94 -44.42
C THR A 445 4.59 -4.82 -43.97
N ARG A 446 3.89 -5.07 -42.88
CA ARG A 446 3.10 -4.05 -42.19
C ARG A 446 3.61 -3.84 -40.77
N ASP A 447 3.57 -2.60 -40.34
CA ASP A 447 3.87 -2.27 -38.94
C ASP A 447 2.84 -2.95 -38.00
N PRO A 448 3.26 -3.83 -37.09
CA PRO A 448 2.33 -4.52 -36.22
C PRO A 448 1.58 -3.59 -35.24
N ALA A 449 2.16 -2.44 -34.90
CA ALA A 449 1.56 -1.48 -33.93
C ALA A 449 0.46 -0.64 -34.63
N PHE A 450 0.73 -0.08 -35.82
CA PHE A 450 -0.13 0.91 -36.45
C PHE A 450 -0.76 0.42 -37.79
N GLY A 451 -0.34 -0.74 -38.26
CA GLY A 451 -0.88 -1.35 -39.49
C GLY A 451 -0.44 -0.68 -40.78
N GLY A 452 0.43 0.32 -40.71
CA GLY A 452 0.96 1.05 -41.86
C GLY A 452 1.94 0.23 -42.69
N PRO A 453 2.29 0.70 -43.93
CA PRO A 453 3.32 0.05 -44.75
C PRO A 453 4.69 0.12 -44.07
N ALA A 454 5.43 -0.98 -44.11
CA ALA A 454 6.74 -1.14 -43.52
C ALA A 454 7.63 -2.05 -44.35
N LYS A 455 8.94 -2.03 -44.15
CA LYS A 455 9.90 -2.96 -44.80
C LYS A 455 10.90 -3.50 -43.81
N TRP A 456 11.18 -4.80 -43.92
CA TRP A 456 12.33 -5.40 -43.24
C TRP A 456 13.59 -5.07 -44.02
N ILE A 457 14.54 -4.38 -43.36
CA ILE A 457 15.83 -3.97 -43.96
C ILE A 457 17.01 -4.58 -43.23
N ALA A 458 18.12 -4.80 -43.94
CA ALA A 458 19.36 -5.21 -43.31
C ALA A 458 19.93 -4.11 -42.38
N SER A 459 20.62 -4.50 -41.32
CA SER A 459 21.13 -3.58 -40.32
C SER A 459 22.08 -2.50 -40.89
N GLU A 460 22.79 -2.82 -41.97
CA GLU A 460 23.71 -1.89 -42.65
C GLU A 460 22.96 -0.73 -43.33
N LEU A 461 21.71 -0.89 -43.64
CA LEU A 461 20.88 0.11 -44.32
C LEU A 461 20.25 1.12 -43.37
N ARG A 462 20.49 1.00 -42.04
CA ARG A 462 19.94 1.89 -41.01
C ARG A 462 20.14 3.37 -41.31
N TYR A 463 21.35 3.76 -41.70
CA TYR A 463 21.67 5.15 -42.00
C TYR A 463 20.96 5.62 -43.29
N ARG A 464 20.93 4.81 -44.31
CA ARG A 464 20.24 5.15 -45.58
C ARG A 464 18.74 5.32 -45.37
N ALA A 465 18.12 4.46 -44.55
CA ALA A 465 16.72 4.55 -44.20
C ALA A 465 16.41 5.83 -43.44
N ALA A 466 17.22 6.18 -42.48
CA ALA A 466 17.08 7.44 -41.72
C ALA A 466 17.21 8.68 -42.61
N VAL A 467 18.17 8.69 -43.55
CA VAL A 467 18.36 9.80 -44.51
C VAL A 467 17.17 9.89 -45.49
N ALA A 468 16.54 8.75 -45.85
CA ALA A 468 15.33 8.71 -46.65
C ALA A 468 14.07 9.19 -45.92
N GLY A 469 14.16 9.50 -44.63
CA GLY A 469 13.05 9.94 -43.78
C GLY A 469 12.24 8.80 -43.13
N ALA A 470 12.75 7.56 -43.21
CA ALA A 470 12.11 6.42 -42.57
C ALA A 470 12.56 6.32 -41.07
N THR A 471 11.63 5.95 -40.22
CA THR A 471 11.93 5.58 -38.84
C THR A 471 12.37 4.13 -38.77
N VAL A 472 13.54 3.87 -38.20
CA VAL A 472 14.10 2.51 -38.09
C VAL A 472 14.00 1.98 -36.68
N VAL A 473 13.35 0.84 -36.53
CA VAL A 473 12.96 0.26 -35.23
C VAL A 473 13.65 -1.08 -35.02
N ASP A 474 14.23 -1.31 -33.84
CA ASP A 474 14.82 -2.60 -33.44
C ASP A 474 13.76 -3.59 -32.91
N ARG A 475 14.14 -4.86 -32.75
CA ARG A 475 13.25 -5.96 -32.28
C ARG A 475 12.54 -5.64 -30.97
N SER A 476 13.28 -5.20 -29.96
CA SER A 476 12.73 -4.84 -28.64
C SER A 476 11.77 -3.66 -28.74
N ALA A 477 12.08 -2.66 -29.58
CA ALA A 477 11.23 -1.50 -29.78
C ALA A 477 9.94 -1.87 -30.54
N ILE A 478 9.99 -2.78 -31.51
CA ILE A 478 8.80 -3.28 -32.20
C ILE A 478 7.82 -3.88 -31.19
N VAL A 479 8.29 -4.83 -30.37
CA VAL A 479 7.47 -5.49 -29.35
C VAL A 479 6.92 -4.48 -28.35
N THR A 480 7.78 -3.56 -27.85
CA THR A 480 7.38 -2.57 -26.85
C THR A 480 6.39 -1.55 -27.39
N THR A 481 6.56 -1.10 -28.64
CA THR A 481 5.64 -0.14 -29.28
C THR A 481 4.28 -0.78 -29.53
N HIS A 482 4.26 -2.02 -30.03
CA HIS A 482 3.00 -2.76 -30.24
C HIS A 482 2.31 -3.02 -28.89
N LEU A 483 3.04 -3.46 -27.86
CA LEU A 483 2.50 -3.62 -26.51
C LEU A 483 1.92 -2.29 -25.98
N SER A 484 2.62 -1.17 -26.21
CA SER A 484 2.15 0.15 -25.82
C SER A 484 0.80 0.51 -26.45
N GLU A 485 0.68 0.29 -27.75
CA GLU A 485 -0.55 0.57 -28.49
C GLU A 485 -1.71 -0.33 -28.06
N VAL A 486 -1.45 -1.63 -27.85
CA VAL A 486 -2.44 -2.57 -27.32
C VAL A 486 -2.91 -2.16 -25.93
N VAL A 487 -1.98 -1.82 -25.03
CA VAL A 487 -2.33 -1.39 -23.67
C VAL A 487 -3.14 -0.10 -23.67
N ARG A 488 -2.82 0.89 -24.52
CA ARG A 488 -3.63 2.11 -24.65
C ARG A 488 -5.04 1.81 -25.11
N ARG A 489 -5.17 0.95 -26.12
CA ARG A 489 -6.46 0.58 -26.73
C ARG A 489 -7.37 -0.20 -25.77
N HIS A 490 -6.77 -0.97 -24.86
CA HIS A 490 -7.47 -1.79 -23.88
C HIS A 490 -7.28 -1.27 -22.42
N ALA A 491 -6.92 -0.01 -22.28
CA ALA A 491 -6.65 0.59 -20.95
C ALA A 491 -7.83 0.49 -19.99
N GLY A 492 -9.06 0.64 -20.51
CA GLY A 492 -10.28 0.47 -19.72
C GLY A 492 -10.46 -0.97 -19.23
N GLU A 493 -10.17 -1.98 -20.05
CA GLU A 493 -10.28 -3.39 -19.67
C GLU A 493 -9.26 -3.79 -18.61
N LEU A 494 -8.06 -3.21 -18.67
CA LEU A 494 -6.97 -3.46 -17.74
C LEU A 494 -7.16 -2.77 -16.38
N LEU A 495 -8.10 -1.82 -16.24
CA LEU A 495 -8.37 -1.11 -15.00
C LEU A 495 -9.23 -1.96 -14.05
N ALA A 496 -8.63 -2.62 -13.08
CA ALA A 496 -9.34 -3.39 -12.07
C ALA A 496 -9.89 -2.51 -10.94
N ARG A 497 -10.86 -3.02 -10.17
CA ARG A 497 -11.43 -2.31 -9.00
C ARG A 497 -10.37 -1.97 -7.94
N GLN A 498 -9.39 -2.86 -7.77
CA GLN A 498 -8.30 -2.63 -6.84
C GLN A 498 -7.42 -1.45 -7.27
N ASP A 499 -7.17 -1.29 -8.58
CA ASP A 499 -6.40 -0.17 -9.10
C ASP A 499 -7.13 1.16 -8.88
N VAL A 500 -8.45 1.17 -9.09
CA VAL A 500 -9.29 2.34 -8.77
C VAL A 500 -9.21 2.69 -7.29
N ARG A 501 -9.22 1.69 -6.39
CA ARG A 501 -9.05 1.93 -4.96
C ARG A 501 -7.72 2.59 -4.64
N VAL A 502 -6.62 2.11 -5.23
CA VAL A 502 -5.29 2.70 -5.07
C VAL A 502 -5.25 4.16 -5.55
N LEU A 503 -5.90 4.45 -6.69
CA LEU A 503 -6.02 5.82 -7.20
C LEU A 503 -6.80 6.72 -6.24
N LEU A 504 -7.93 6.25 -5.71
CA LEU A 504 -8.74 6.99 -4.74
C LEU A 504 -8.00 7.20 -3.41
N ASP A 505 -7.25 6.22 -2.92
CA ASP A 505 -6.45 6.35 -1.71
C ASP A 505 -5.34 7.41 -1.88
N SER A 506 -4.78 7.55 -3.08
CA SER A 506 -3.85 8.65 -3.40
C SER A 506 -4.55 10.02 -3.33
N VAL A 507 -5.75 10.16 -3.92
CA VAL A 507 -6.52 11.41 -3.83
C VAL A 507 -6.89 11.74 -2.39
N LYS A 508 -7.19 10.75 -1.55
CA LYS A 508 -7.54 10.95 -0.14
C LYS A 508 -6.45 11.66 0.66
N GLN A 509 -5.18 11.48 0.30
CA GLN A 509 -4.07 12.12 1.01
C GLN A 509 -4.04 13.64 0.81
N ASP A 510 -4.33 14.10 -0.42
CA ASP A 510 -4.23 15.51 -0.80
C ASP A 510 -5.59 16.21 -0.82
N HIS A 511 -6.66 15.50 -1.16
CA HIS A 511 -8.03 16.01 -1.34
C HIS A 511 -9.07 15.13 -0.63
N PRO A 512 -9.09 15.05 0.73
CA PRO A 512 -10.01 14.18 1.47
C PRO A 512 -11.48 14.55 1.27
N ALA A 513 -11.81 15.84 1.07
CA ALA A 513 -13.18 16.32 0.90
C ALA A 513 -13.86 15.69 -0.33
N ALA A 514 -13.17 15.57 -1.46
CA ALA A 514 -13.72 14.97 -2.68
C ALA A 514 -14.20 13.52 -2.48
N LEU A 515 -13.49 12.73 -1.64
CA LEU A 515 -13.90 11.36 -1.30
C LEU A 515 -15.05 11.31 -0.31
N GLU A 516 -15.08 12.21 0.66
CA GLU A 516 -16.18 12.32 1.62
C GLU A 516 -17.49 12.67 0.90
N GLU A 517 -17.47 13.63 -0.01
CA GLU A 517 -18.61 14.00 -0.83
C GLU A 517 -19.05 12.87 -1.77
N MET A 518 -18.12 12.19 -2.45
CA MET A 518 -18.40 11.01 -3.27
C MET A 518 -19.12 9.92 -2.47
N THR A 519 -18.63 9.65 -1.24
CA THR A 519 -19.22 8.65 -0.34
C THR A 519 -20.62 9.07 0.12
N SER A 520 -20.79 10.36 0.44
CA SER A 520 -22.07 10.96 0.86
C SER A 520 -23.11 10.93 -0.26
N ALA A 521 -22.69 11.12 -1.51
CA ALA A 521 -23.54 10.98 -2.71
C ALA A 521 -23.91 9.50 -3.00
N GLY A 522 -23.31 8.55 -2.28
CA GLY A 522 -23.57 7.11 -2.43
C GLY A 522 -23.09 6.55 -3.77
N LEU A 523 -21.98 7.04 -4.29
CA LEU A 523 -21.29 6.48 -5.45
C LEU A 523 -20.48 5.25 -5.03
N SER A 524 -20.73 4.13 -5.69
CA SER A 524 -19.97 2.90 -5.46
C SER A 524 -18.64 2.92 -6.21
N LEU A 525 -17.65 2.17 -5.70
CA LEU A 525 -16.37 1.95 -6.40
C LEU A 525 -16.58 1.45 -7.84
N GLY A 526 -17.62 0.62 -8.06
CA GLY A 526 -17.97 0.12 -9.39
C GLY A 526 -18.49 1.22 -10.33
N ALA A 527 -19.24 2.21 -9.82
CA ALA A 527 -19.70 3.35 -10.61
C ALA A 527 -18.51 4.22 -11.05
N VAL A 528 -17.59 4.52 -10.13
CA VAL A 528 -16.35 5.26 -10.45
C VAL A 528 -15.52 4.50 -11.48
N GLN A 529 -15.29 3.18 -11.28
CA GLN A 529 -14.60 2.34 -12.26
C GLN A 529 -15.26 2.42 -13.64
N GLY A 530 -16.61 2.37 -13.71
CA GLY A 530 -17.37 2.45 -14.95
C GLY A 530 -17.10 3.74 -15.71
N VAL A 531 -17.07 4.89 -15.01
CA VAL A 531 -16.74 6.19 -15.61
C VAL A 531 -15.28 6.23 -16.09
N LEU A 532 -14.33 5.82 -15.25
CA LEU A 532 -12.90 5.82 -15.63
C LEU A 532 -12.63 4.91 -16.83
N ARG A 533 -13.27 3.73 -16.89
CA ARG A 533 -13.21 2.83 -18.04
C ARG A 533 -13.79 3.48 -19.29
N GLY A 534 -14.95 4.12 -19.18
CA GLY A 534 -15.57 4.82 -20.28
C GLY A 534 -14.69 5.93 -20.86
N LEU A 535 -14.01 6.71 -20.00
CA LEU A 535 -13.03 7.71 -20.43
C LEU A 535 -11.83 7.09 -21.16
N LEU A 536 -11.24 6.04 -20.56
CA LEU A 536 -10.09 5.34 -21.13
C LEU A 536 -10.42 4.61 -22.46
N ASP A 537 -11.61 4.03 -22.59
CA ASP A 537 -12.09 3.39 -23.82
C ASP A 537 -12.27 4.40 -24.97
N GLU A 538 -12.36 5.68 -24.65
CA GLU A 538 -12.40 6.80 -25.59
C GLU A 538 -11.05 7.54 -25.66
N GLY A 539 -9.97 6.97 -25.11
CA GLY A 539 -8.62 7.52 -25.16
C GLY A 539 -8.40 8.76 -24.27
N ILE A 540 -9.34 9.07 -23.36
CA ILE A 540 -9.25 10.25 -22.49
C ILE A 540 -8.48 9.92 -21.23
N PRO A 541 -7.38 10.64 -20.93
CA PRO A 541 -6.61 10.46 -19.72
C PRO A 541 -7.40 10.79 -18.46
N VAL A 542 -7.22 9.96 -17.42
CA VAL A 542 -7.91 10.12 -16.12
C VAL A 542 -7.01 10.74 -15.03
N ARG A 543 -5.96 11.48 -15.44
CA ARG A 543 -4.98 12.10 -14.52
C ARG A 543 -5.59 13.10 -13.56
N ASP A 544 -6.58 13.87 -14.02
CA ASP A 544 -7.29 14.85 -13.19
C ASP A 544 -8.45 14.18 -12.46
N LEU A 545 -8.08 13.21 -11.60
CA LEU A 545 -9.06 12.38 -10.90
C LEU A 545 -9.95 13.20 -9.95
N VAL A 546 -9.41 14.25 -9.34
CA VAL A 546 -10.17 15.14 -8.44
C VAL A 546 -11.34 15.77 -9.19
N ARG A 547 -11.04 16.39 -10.34
CA ARG A 547 -12.05 17.04 -11.18
C ARG A 547 -13.10 16.07 -11.71
N ILE A 548 -12.67 14.83 -12.05
CA ILE A 548 -13.58 13.76 -12.44
C ILE A 548 -14.52 13.42 -11.27
N LEU A 549 -13.97 13.23 -10.05
CA LEU A 549 -14.74 12.86 -8.87
C LEU A 549 -15.76 13.95 -8.49
N GLU A 550 -15.36 15.21 -8.48
CA GLU A 550 -16.25 16.34 -8.22
C GLU A 550 -17.43 16.34 -9.21
N ALA A 551 -17.14 16.27 -10.52
CA ALA A 551 -18.16 16.29 -11.56
C ALA A 551 -19.15 15.11 -11.48
N ILE A 552 -18.66 13.88 -11.20
CA ILE A 552 -19.56 12.73 -11.08
C ILE A 552 -20.33 12.74 -9.76
N THR A 553 -19.79 13.35 -8.72
CA THR A 553 -20.47 13.54 -7.43
C THR A 553 -21.64 14.51 -7.56
N ASP A 554 -21.43 15.66 -8.19
CA ASP A 554 -22.48 16.62 -8.50
C ASP A 554 -23.58 16.01 -9.37
N GLN A 555 -23.18 15.27 -10.40
CA GLN A 555 -24.14 14.60 -11.28
C GLN A 555 -24.92 13.49 -10.56
N ALA A 556 -24.29 12.77 -9.63
CA ALA A 556 -24.92 11.71 -8.87
C ALA A 556 -26.08 12.19 -7.97
N ALA A 557 -26.07 13.47 -7.58
CA ALA A 557 -27.16 14.11 -6.88
C ALA A 557 -28.42 14.26 -7.78
N ILE A 558 -28.23 14.30 -9.11
CA ILE A 558 -29.30 14.45 -10.11
C ILE A 558 -29.68 13.07 -10.67
N SER A 559 -28.68 12.31 -11.13
CA SER A 559 -28.85 11.00 -11.75
C SER A 559 -27.62 10.14 -11.59
N LYS A 560 -27.80 8.88 -11.20
CA LYS A 560 -26.74 7.86 -11.13
C LYS A 560 -26.65 7.00 -12.40
N ASP A 561 -27.30 7.41 -13.50
CA ASP A 561 -27.20 6.74 -14.79
C ASP A 561 -25.75 6.78 -15.30
N PRO A 562 -25.16 5.60 -15.68
CA PRO A 562 -23.75 5.52 -16.07
C PRO A 562 -23.37 6.46 -17.22
N ASP A 563 -24.24 6.59 -18.24
CA ASP A 563 -23.98 7.51 -19.36
C ASP A 563 -23.97 8.96 -18.89
N SER A 564 -24.88 9.34 -17.96
CA SER A 564 -24.93 10.69 -17.40
C SER A 564 -23.72 11.04 -16.55
N LEU A 565 -23.20 10.08 -15.76
CA LEU A 565 -21.98 10.25 -14.98
C LEU A 565 -20.76 10.40 -15.91
N LEU A 566 -20.66 9.58 -16.95
CA LEU A 566 -19.58 9.67 -17.94
C LEU A 566 -19.58 11.03 -18.64
N GLU A 567 -20.75 11.50 -19.09
CA GLU A 567 -20.88 12.81 -19.75
C GLU A 567 -20.51 13.96 -18.82
N ALA A 568 -20.89 13.91 -17.54
CA ALA A 568 -20.49 14.92 -16.57
C ALA A 568 -18.95 15.00 -16.41
N ALA A 569 -18.29 13.83 -16.30
CA ALA A 569 -16.84 13.74 -16.25
C ALA A 569 -16.19 14.30 -17.53
N ARG A 570 -16.75 14.00 -18.71
CA ARG A 570 -16.26 14.51 -20.00
C ARG A 570 -16.39 16.02 -20.11
N ILE A 571 -17.54 16.58 -19.73
CA ILE A 571 -17.76 18.04 -19.74
C ILE A 571 -16.76 18.74 -18.83
N ALA A 572 -16.50 18.17 -17.64
CA ALA A 572 -15.49 18.70 -16.74
C ALA A 572 -14.08 18.67 -17.34
N LEU A 573 -13.75 17.62 -18.09
CA LEU A 573 -12.49 17.48 -18.83
C LEU A 573 -12.50 18.17 -20.20
N GLY A 574 -13.57 18.87 -20.58
CA GLY A 574 -13.77 19.48 -21.89
C GLY A 574 -12.57 20.25 -22.44
N PRO A 575 -11.92 21.14 -21.68
CA PRO A 575 -10.72 21.84 -22.14
C PRO A 575 -9.57 20.91 -22.57
N SER A 576 -9.37 19.81 -21.84
CA SER A 576 -8.36 18.81 -22.14
C SER A 576 -8.75 18.02 -23.40
N ILE A 577 -10.01 17.59 -23.51
CA ILE A 577 -10.54 16.87 -24.67
C ILE A 577 -10.44 17.74 -25.93
N ALA A 578 -10.93 18.96 -25.88
CA ALA A 578 -10.87 19.91 -26.99
C ALA A 578 -9.42 20.16 -27.46
N SER A 579 -8.48 20.26 -26.51
CA SER A 579 -7.05 20.41 -26.83
C SER A 579 -6.44 19.19 -27.48
N MET A 580 -6.88 17.98 -27.12
CA MET A 580 -6.40 16.72 -27.73
C MET A 580 -6.93 16.55 -29.16
N GLU A 581 -8.14 16.99 -29.45
CA GLU A 581 -8.78 16.88 -30.75
C GLU A 581 -8.41 18.01 -31.71
N ALA A 582 -7.93 19.14 -31.18
CA ALA A 582 -7.53 20.27 -31.99
C ALA A 582 -6.19 20.03 -32.70
N ASN A 583 -6.14 20.19 -33.98
CA ASN A 583 -4.91 20.27 -34.76
C ASN A 583 -4.56 21.76 -34.98
N ALA A 584 -3.42 22.21 -34.49
CA ALA A 584 -2.99 23.61 -34.50
C ALA A 584 -4.07 24.59 -33.92
N GLY A 585 -4.84 24.16 -32.90
CA GLY A 585 -5.89 24.96 -32.26
C GLY A 585 -7.23 24.97 -32.98
N VAL A 586 -7.42 24.15 -34.02
CA VAL A 586 -8.65 24.06 -34.82
C VAL A 586 -9.18 22.63 -34.78
N ILE A 587 -10.47 22.45 -34.45
CA ILE A 587 -11.21 21.20 -34.57
C ILE A 587 -11.94 21.16 -35.92
N SER A 588 -11.64 20.13 -36.73
CA SER A 588 -12.34 19.89 -38.00
C SER A 588 -13.64 19.10 -37.74
N ALA A 589 -14.74 19.82 -37.55
CA ALA A 589 -16.01 19.28 -37.10
C ALA A 589 -16.94 18.83 -38.22
N ILE A 590 -17.41 17.59 -38.12
CA ILE A 590 -18.63 17.13 -38.78
C ILE A 590 -19.77 17.41 -37.82
N THR A 591 -20.83 18.08 -38.28
CA THR A 591 -22.00 18.43 -37.45
C THR A 591 -23.26 17.76 -37.98
N LEU A 592 -24.25 17.63 -37.12
CA LEU A 592 -25.59 17.20 -37.50
C LEU A 592 -26.46 18.41 -37.83
N ASP A 593 -27.34 18.25 -38.83
CA ASP A 593 -28.41 19.22 -39.05
C ASP A 593 -29.28 19.30 -37.78
N PRO A 594 -29.66 20.51 -37.29
CA PRO A 594 -30.42 20.65 -36.07
C PRO A 594 -31.74 19.87 -36.04
N SER A 595 -32.42 19.75 -37.18
CA SER A 595 -33.69 19.01 -37.27
C SER A 595 -33.46 17.50 -37.14
N LEU A 596 -32.37 16.96 -37.70
CA LEU A 596 -31.95 15.58 -37.55
C LEU A 596 -31.52 15.29 -36.12
N GLU A 597 -30.73 16.18 -35.51
CA GLU A 597 -30.28 16.02 -34.17
C GLU A 597 -31.45 15.98 -33.17
N GLN A 598 -32.42 16.88 -33.30
CA GLN A 598 -33.62 16.93 -32.45
C GLN A 598 -34.47 15.65 -32.62
N GLN A 599 -34.60 15.14 -33.84
CA GLN A 599 -35.26 13.86 -34.09
C GLN A 599 -34.57 12.70 -33.43
N LEU A 600 -33.25 12.59 -33.53
CA LEU A 600 -32.46 11.54 -32.89
C LEU A 600 -32.53 11.63 -31.35
N VAL A 601 -32.50 12.84 -30.79
CA VAL A 601 -32.66 13.05 -29.34
C VAL A 601 -34.03 12.60 -28.87
N SER A 602 -35.11 12.88 -29.65
CA SER A 602 -36.48 12.47 -29.30
C SER A 602 -36.69 10.94 -29.41
N SER A 603 -35.85 10.26 -30.18
CA SER A 603 -35.91 8.78 -30.38
C SER A 603 -34.95 8.03 -29.44
N LEU A 604 -34.27 8.70 -28.50
CA LEU A 604 -33.43 8.04 -27.52
C LEU A 604 -34.22 7.19 -26.55
N GLN A 605 -33.82 5.93 -26.38
CA GLN A 605 -34.33 5.02 -25.38
C GLN A 605 -33.22 4.56 -24.44
N VAL A 606 -33.60 4.22 -23.21
CA VAL A 606 -32.69 3.66 -22.19
C VAL A 606 -32.84 2.16 -22.20
N GLY A 607 -31.76 1.43 -22.48
CA GLY A 607 -31.69 -0.02 -22.38
C GLY A 607 -30.72 -0.49 -21.31
N GLU A 608 -30.55 -1.80 -21.17
CA GLU A 608 -29.66 -2.41 -20.16
C GLU A 608 -28.19 -1.99 -20.31
N ARG A 609 -27.75 -1.63 -21.54
CA ARG A 609 -26.38 -1.22 -21.85
C ARG A 609 -26.22 0.30 -22.08
N GLY A 610 -27.17 1.08 -21.56
CA GLY A 610 -27.20 2.54 -21.70
C GLY A 610 -28.16 3.03 -22.82
N ARG A 611 -28.02 4.31 -23.19
CA ARG A 611 -28.91 4.97 -24.17
C ARG A 611 -28.60 4.54 -25.59
N PHE A 612 -29.61 4.30 -26.41
CA PHE A 612 -29.47 4.01 -27.84
C PHE A 612 -30.55 4.71 -28.66
N VAL A 613 -30.27 4.94 -29.91
CA VAL A 613 -31.20 5.57 -30.85
C VAL A 613 -32.14 4.51 -31.46
N VAL A 614 -33.44 4.75 -31.42
CA VAL A 614 -34.44 3.93 -32.10
C VAL A 614 -34.92 4.69 -33.32
N ALA A 615 -34.42 4.31 -34.51
CA ALA A 615 -34.83 4.89 -35.76
C ALA A 615 -34.91 3.78 -36.85
N PRO A 616 -35.60 4.02 -37.96
CA PRO A 616 -35.63 3.08 -39.06
C PRO A 616 -34.21 2.68 -39.49
N PRO A 617 -33.93 1.40 -39.80
CA PRO A 617 -32.59 0.94 -40.19
C PRO A 617 -31.99 1.75 -41.33
N ASP A 618 -32.79 2.12 -42.33
CA ASP A 618 -32.35 2.92 -43.49
C ASP A 618 -31.87 4.33 -43.07
N GLU A 619 -32.52 4.97 -42.10
CA GLU A 619 -32.10 6.27 -41.60
C GLU A 619 -30.77 6.16 -40.81
N LEU A 620 -30.60 5.10 -40.02
CA LEU A 620 -29.34 4.84 -39.27
C LEU A 620 -28.20 4.51 -40.23
N GLU A 621 -28.46 3.70 -41.29
CA GLU A 621 -27.45 3.37 -42.28
C GLU A 621 -27.04 4.59 -43.10
N HIS A 622 -28.00 5.43 -43.52
CA HIS A 622 -27.72 6.70 -44.18
C HIS A 622 -26.87 7.64 -43.30
N LEU A 623 -27.19 7.73 -42.01
CA LEU A 623 -26.42 8.52 -41.03
C LEU A 623 -24.96 8.03 -41.00
N VAL A 624 -24.76 6.73 -40.79
CA VAL A 624 -23.43 6.12 -40.69
C VAL A 624 -22.63 6.33 -41.96
N THR A 625 -23.23 6.05 -43.14
CA THR A 625 -22.59 6.20 -44.45
C THR A 625 -22.24 7.66 -44.75
N SER A 626 -23.12 8.60 -44.39
CA SER A 626 -22.84 10.03 -44.56
C SER A 626 -21.66 10.50 -43.72
N VAL A 627 -21.61 10.07 -42.46
CA VAL A 627 -20.48 10.38 -41.55
C VAL A 627 -19.19 9.74 -42.08
N GLU A 628 -19.21 8.49 -42.53
CA GLU A 628 -18.10 7.75 -43.11
C GLU A 628 -17.51 8.45 -44.34
N THR A 629 -18.40 8.87 -45.26
CA THR A 629 -17.99 9.58 -46.49
C THR A 629 -17.30 10.92 -46.17
N MET A 630 -17.86 11.70 -45.23
CA MET A 630 -17.29 12.99 -44.82
C MET A 630 -15.98 12.81 -44.06
N ALA A 631 -15.90 11.81 -43.18
CA ALA A 631 -14.69 11.48 -42.48
C ALA A 631 -13.55 11.08 -43.41
N SER A 632 -13.80 10.15 -44.34
CA SER A 632 -12.83 9.69 -45.34
C SER A 632 -12.34 10.81 -46.25
N ALA A 633 -13.25 11.68 -46.69
CA ALA A 633 -12.88 12.84 -47.52
C ALA A 633 -11.99 13.83 -46.73
N SER A 634 -12.25 14.03 -45.45
CA SER A 634 -11.44 14.89 -44.57
C SER A 634 -10.06 14.29 -44.28
N GLU A 635 -9.99 13.00 -44.04
CA GLU A 635 -8.72 12.28 -43.86
C GLU A 635 -7.84 12.33 -45.10
N ALA A 636 -8.45 12.16 -46.28
CA ALA A 636 -7.77 12.31 -47.57
C ALA A 636 -7.21 13.71 -47.80
N ALA A 637 -7.83 14.73 -47.19
CA ALA A 637 -7.35 16.11 -47.20
C ALA A 637 -6.32 16.40 -46.06
N GLY A 638 -5.90 15.38 -45.31
CA GLY A 638 -4.94 15.49 -44.20
C GLY A 638 -5.50 16.12 -42.91
N LYS A 639 -6.84 16.20 -42.82
CA LYS A 639 -7.51 16.71 -41.59
C LYS A 639 -8.00 15.55 -40.75
N ARG A 640 -7.97 15.72 -39.43
CA ARG A 640 -8.55 14.75 -38.45
C ARG A 640 -10.01 15.12 -38.21
N PRO A 641 -10.99 14.40 -38.71
CA PRO A 641 -12.40 14.71 -38.53
C PRO A 641 -12.87 14.32 -37.12
N VAL A 642 -13.76 15.14 -36.55
CA VAL A 642 -14.42 14.88 -35.26
C VAL A 642 -15.92 15.12 -35.44
N LEU A 643 -16.76 14.18 -34.97
CA LEU A 643 -18.20 14.39 -34.96
C LEU A 643 -18.63 15.17 -33.73
N VAL A 644 -19.28 16.30 -33.94
CA VAL A 644 -19.81 17.17 -32.87
C VAL A 644 -21.32 17.04 -32.77
N CYS A 645 -21.84 16.76 -31.59
CA CYS A 645 -23.28 16.67 -31.32
C CYS A 645 -23.62 17.09 -29.87
N SER A 646 -24.90 17.07 -29.51
CA SER A 646 -25.31 17.32 -28.14
C SER A 646 -24.85 16.22 -27.19
N SER A 647 -24.49 16.57 -25.93
CA SER A 647 -24.03 15.63 -24.92
C SER A 647 -25.07 14.53 -24.61
N ARG A 648 -26.37 14.80 -24.82
CA ARG A 648 -27.42 13.78 -24.64
C ARG A 648 -27.37 12.68 -25.70
N LEU A 649 -27.00 13.02 -26.94
CA LEU A 649 -26.99 12.12 -28.08
C LEU A 649 -25.64 11.40 -28.22
N ARG A 650 -24.56 12.04 -27.77
CA ARG A 650 -23.17 11.59 -27.94
C ARG A 650 -22.94 10.10 -27.57
N PRO A 651 -23.36 9.59 -26.38
CA PRO A 651 -23.09 8.20 -26.02
C PRO A 651 -23.75 7.19 -26.97
N ALA A 652 -24.96 7.50 -27.43
CA ALA A 652 -25.69 6.64 -28.35
C ALA A 652 -25.05 6.64 -29.77
N LEU A 653 -24.63 7.81 -30.27
CA LEU A 653 -23.92 7.92 -31.55
C LEU A 653 -22.54 7.28 -31.49
N ARG A 654 -21.79 7.45 -30.41
CA ARG A 654 -20.49 6.78 -30.26
C ARG A 654 -20.63 5.27 -30.32
N ARG A 655 -21.63 4.70 -29.66
CA ARG A 655 -21.91 3.25 -29.73
C ARG A 655 -22.32 2.79 -31.13
N LEU A 656 -23.14 3.56 -31.80
CA LEU A 656 -23.57 3.26 -33.18
C LEU A 656 -22.40 3.26 -34.18
N LEU A 657 -21.52 4.28 -34.07
CA LEU A 657 -20.43 4.48 -35.01
C LEU A 657 -19.21 3.61 -34.74
N ARG A 658 -18.99 3.15 -33.50
CA ARG A 658 -17.78 2.42 -33.07
C ARG A 658 -17.50 1.17 -33.94
N SER A 659 -18.51 0.50 -34.38
CA SER A 659 -18.36 -0.74 -35.22
C SER A 659 -17.82 -0.49 -36.60
N ARG A 660 -18.19 0.63 -37.25
CA ARG A 660 -17.76 0.98 -38.62
C ARG A 660 -16.63 2.01 -38.65
N LEU A 661 -16.66 2.97 -37.69
CA LEU A 661 -15.71 4.08 -37.59
C LEU A 661 -15.03 4.10 -36.22
N PRO A 662 -14.22 3.10 -35.88
CA PRO A 662 -13.61 3.00 -34.54
C PRO A 662 -12.64 4.15 -34.20
N ARG A 663 -12.09 4.80 -35.25
CA ARG A 663 -11.11 5.90 -35.12
C ARG A 663 -11.76 7.29 -35.12
N LEU A 664 -13.06 7.42 -35.41
CA LEU A 664 -13.75 8.70 -35.40
C LEU A 664 -14.12 9.09 -33.99
N ASP A 665 -13.61 10.21 -33.51
CA ASP A 665 -13.95 10.75 -32.22
C ASP A 665 -15.28 11.48 -32.26
N VAL A 666 -16.09 11.30 -31.20
CA VAL A 666 -17.41 11.93 -31.03
C VAL A 666 -17.36 12.79 -29.77
N ILE A 667 -17.49 14.09 -29.93
CA ILE A 667 -17.45 15.05 -28.81
C ILE A 667 -18.79 15.76 -28.63
N GLY A 668 -19.09 16.08 -27.38
CA GLY A 668 -20.24 16.90 -27.05
C GLY A 668 -19.97 18.39 -27.31
N ALA A 669 -20.93 19.13 -27.78
CA ALA A 669 -20.80 20.58 -27.96
C ALA A 669 -20.39 21.30 -26.67
N ALA A 670 -20.82 20.78 -25.50
CA ALA A 670 -20.46 21.31 -24.17
C ALA A 670 -18.98 21.05 -23.77
N GLU A 671 -18.27 20.15 -24.45
CA GLU A 671 -16.87 19.84 -24.21
C GLU A 671 -15.92 20.83 -24.91
N ILE A 672 -16.41 21.59 -25.89
CA ILE A 672 -15.62 22.53 -26.68
C ILE A 672 -15.40 23.81 -25.87
N SER A 673 -14.15 24.08 -25.56
CA SER A 673 -13.78 25.34 -24.86
C SER A 673 -13.73 26.52 -25.79
N SER A 674 -13.96 27.71 -25.27
CA SER A 674 -13.94 28.99 -26.00
C SER A 674 -12.58 29.33 -26.64
N HIS A 675 -11.53 28.62 -26.28
CA HIS A 675 -10.16 28.86 -26.77
C HIS A 675 -9.82 28.05 -28.05
N VAL A 676 -10.70 27.13 -28.47
CA VAL A 676 -10.50 26.28 -29.63
C VAL A 676 -11.42 26.70 -30.75
N LEU A 677 -10.88 26.91 -31.94
CA LEU A 677 -11.67 27.22 -33.14
C LEU A 677 -12.30 25.96 -33.70
N VAL A 678 -13.56 26.07 -34.13
CA VAL A 678 -14.27 24.97 -34.79
C VAL A 678 -14.50 25.31 -36.25
N GLU A 679 -13.91 24.50 -37.13
CA GLU A 679 -14.14 24.55 -38.59
C GLU A 679 -15.13 23.48 -38.96
N THR A 680 -16.32 23.84 -39.41
CA THR A 680 -17.29 22.85 -39.91
C THR A 680 -16.89 22.37 -41.30
N ILE A 681 -16.51 21.08 -41.41
CA ILE A 681 -16.09 20.43 -42.65
C ILE A 681 -17.22 19.72 -43.36
N GLY A 682 -18.33 19.43 -42.66
CA GLY A 682 -19.50 18.77 -43.21
C GLY A 682 -20.71 18.84 -42.26
N VAL A 683 -21.91 18.81 -42.87
CA VAL A 683 -23.18 18.74 -42.13
C VAL A 683 -23.97 17.53 -42.57
N VAL A 684 -24.23 16.62 -41.69
CA VAL A 684 -25.06 15.43 -41.96
C VAL A 684 -26.52 15.83 -41.95
N ARG A 685 -27.20 15.62 -43.04
CA ARG A 685 -28.64 15.96 -43.23
C ARG A 685 -29.48 14.68 -43.23
N ARG A 686 -30.76 14.85 -43.00
CA ARG A 686 -31.74 13.76 -43.16
C ARG A 686 -31.79 13.24 -44.60
N ALA A 687 -31.95 11.92 -44.76
CA ALA A 687 -32.26 11.34 -46.08
C ALA A 687 -33.52 12.00 -46.61
N GLN A 688 -33.43 12.64 -47.77
CA GLN A 688 -34.64 13.08 -48.45
C GLN A 688 -35.41 11.87 -48.93
N PRO A 689 -36.72 11.73 -48.63
CA PRO A 689 -37.50 10.64 -49.21
C PRO A 689 -37.39 10.81 -50.73
N ALA A 690 -37.02 9.69 -51.42
CA ALA A 690 -37.01 9.67 -52.89
C ALA A 690 -38.37 10.23 -53.34
N ALA A 691 -38.35 11.30 -54.14
CA ALA A 691 -39.57 11.85 -54.75
C ALA A 691 -40.18 10.71 -55.59
N VAL A 692 -41.32 10.20 -55.12
CA VAL A 692 -42.11 9.19 -55.82
C VAL A 692 -42.75 9.80 -57.07
#